data_dfbdcfc741cfae16b7ab238d27db3d16
#
_entry.id   dfbdcfc741cfae16b7ab238d27db3d16
#
_cell.length_a   1.000
_cell.length_b   1.000
_cell.length_c   1.000
_cell.angle_alpha   90.00
_cell.angle_beta   90.00
_cell.angle_gamma   90.00
#
_symmetry.space_group_name_H-M   'P 1'
#
loop_
_entity.id
_entity.type
_entity.pdbx_description
1 polymer ?
#
loop_
_entity_poly.entity_id
_entity_poly.type
_entity_poly.pdbx_seq_one_letter_code
_entity_poly.pdbx_strand_id
1 'polypeptide(L)'
;MERQIGEGMSRRSFIAGASAAAAVLGLGGTSLVGCASQQGGDAGGEALSETGHQQDEWIPTSCNMCFNQCSIKAHVVDGVVVELAGDENAPNGGRMCGKGASGIMQLYDPYRVTKPMKRTNPEKGIDIDPGWEEITWEEAYTLAADKIREAVAENPNNFMWGSVVASSVAEEYLWFGAMGGWGTQEYMMSDLCGAGIHQFSDLYTTTGNSGPDWRYCKYLIQFGTQGGIATRHGYNVSCARWADARDEGAKMTVFDPHMSASAQKAERWVPIRPGTDTAAALAIANVLVHELDLLDYPYLINRTNGPSLIDKETMRVVYLEDGGKSIYMDESDGKIKPYDECAEPALEGEFDFDGKKVVTAFTVYKNHLKQYTPEWQEEITTVPAQTIRDVAKEFGEAACIGQTIEMDGVTLNYRPACADLFSGAVHHKHCGQACMAIMGLNVLVGSCNECGGFITFAAECQGFADGNDTVSWTSRVYEPDGLLHSHGMGSAASNSIYEKTYGQDFVVTSGGYKELSPLVMDPHWKFVSQVQPELFNNNFPPSKVMFALACNPIRWWQNHDEQIEMYKKLDYVIGCDIYMTDASYFFDLMVPEACYLERFEPYPLTYYAYKGCGGVDVPWMLGIRQPVVPARDDCPSAIEIVNELIDRSGNNEGYWMFLMATKFLKEEYLEGYFDTTKRFDLEAFADAVYKSAVDDEHGLEWFKKNGVWTHPRKVEEMYIYANDRPGRVPIYHDVILEAKENCKRAIDGMGGFNFEFEYDEFTALPTWMECCDHHIEDPDYDLFPIYWTDAMNIDTHSVYNAWINEVNEQSPWLYAIEMNSKTAAAKGLQNGDDIVLKSREGATVEGKVFVSETVHPEVVSVVVGSLGSKSEFIPVGKGKGLGINHLIPGQDPKRFDHLTQAYDQCIRVNVSKK
;
A
#
# COMPACT_ATOMS: atom_id res chain seq x y z
N MET A 1 5.47 11.58 -32.10
CA MET A 1 5.66 12.11 -30.77
C MET A 1 6.98 12.85 -30.55
N GLU A 2 8.01 12.67 -31.40
CA GLU A 2 9.29 13.41 -31.36
C GLU A 2 9.24 14.93 -31.62
N ARG A 3 8.09 15.53 -31.90
CA ARG A 3 7.98 16.95 -32.28
C ARG A 3 7.38 17.89 -31.23
N GLN A 4 7.00 17.42 -30.05
CA GLN A 4 6.38 18.30 -29.05
C GLN A 4 7.20 18.51 -27.76
N ILE A 5 8.28 17.78 -27.54
CA ILE A 5 9.12 17.94 -26.32
C ILE A 5 10.16 19.06 -26.50
N GLY A 6 10.37 19.57 -27.72
CA GLY A 6 11.47 20.49 -28.06
C GLY A 6 11.25 21.97 -27.86
N GLU A 7 10.01 22.49 -27.72
CA GLU A 7 9.78 23.96 -27.68
C GLU A 7 8.61 24.28 -26.75
N GLY A 8 8.86 24.58 -25.52
CA GLY A 8 7.91 25.40 -24.74
C GLY A 8 7.63 25.08 -23.27
N MET A 9 8.14 24.01 -22.70
CA MET A 9 7.94 23.80 -21.26
C MET A 9 9.02 24.48 -20.41
N SER A 10 8.61 25.33 -19.47
CA SER A 10 9.53 25.87 -18.50
C SER A 10 9.99 24.78 -17.50
N ARG A 11 11.21 24.90 -16.97
CA ARG A 11 11.71 24.01 -15.89
C ARG A 11 10.71 23.81 -14.75
N ARG A 12 9.99 24.87 -14.36
CA ARG A 12 8.96 24.78 -13.30
C ARG A 12 7.77 23.92 -13.72
N SER A 13 7.31 24.02 -14.94
CA SER A 13 6.19 23.20 -15.45
C SER A 13 6.60 21.75 -15.62
N PHE A 14 7.87 21.49 -16.00
CA PHE A 14 8.41 20.15 -16.11
C PHE A 14 8.59 19.49 -14.72
N ILE A 15 9.20 20.19 -13.76
CA ILE A 15 9.39 19.71 -12.40
C ILE A 15 8.02 19.46 -11.72
N ALA A 16 7.05 20.35 -11.91
CA ALA A 16 5.69 20.14 -11.42
C ALA A 16 5.01 18.92 -12.08
N GLY A 17 5.25 18.73 -13.38
CA GLY A 17 4.74 17.57 -14.12
C GLY A 17 5.37 16.25 -13.69
N ALA A 18 6.67 16.22 -13.54
CA ALA A 18 7.41 15.04 -13.09
C ALA A 18 7.11 14.71 -11.61
N SER A 19 6.99 15.73 -10.77
CA SER A 19 6.58 15.56 -9.36
C SER A 19 5.16 15.03 -9.25
N ALA A 20 4.24 15.50 -10.08
CA ALA A 20 2.87 15.01 -10.14
C ALA A 20 2.80 13.56 -10.67
N ALA A 21 3.64 13.22 -11.67
CA ALA A 21 3.71 11.84 -12.17
C ALA A 21 4.33 10.88 -11.13
N ALA A 22 5.39 11.30 -10.43
CA ALA A 22 6.02 10.51 -9.37
C ALA A 22 5.06 10.20 -8.23
N ALA A 23 4.18 11.13 -7.98
CA ALA A 23 3.21 11.01 -6.92
C ALA A 23 1.97 10.18 -7.29
N VAL A 24 1.71 9.93 -8.57
CA VAL A 24 0.59 9.08 -9.04
C VAL A 24 0.77 7.61 -8.63
N LEU A 25 1.97 7.15 -8.33
CA LEU A 25 2.24 5.73 -8.05
C LEU A 25 2.50 5.39 -6.59
N GLY A 26 2.27 6.30 -5.63
CA GLY A 26 2.46 5.97 -4.22
C GLY A 26 3.88 5.54 -3.84
N LEU A 27 4.82 5.73 -4.75
CA LEU A 27 6.24 5.55 -4.50
C LEU A 27 6.73 6.85 -3.90
N GLY A 28 6.78 6.83 -2.61
CA GLY A 28 7.18 7.99 -1.88
C GLY A 28 8.56 8.46 -2.23
N GLY A 29 8.66 9.69 -2.68
CA GLY A 29 9.91 10.40 -2.76
C GLY A 29 10.44 10.66 -1.36
N THR A 30 11.68 10.36 -1.14
CA THR A 30 12.37 10.54 0.13
C THR A 30 12.82 11.98 0.33
N SER A 31 12.84 12.37 1.53
CA SER A 31 13.43 13.63 1.88
C SER A 31 14.03 13.68 3.27
N LEU A 32 14.69 14.62 3.57
CA LEU A 32 15.83 14.74 4.41
C LEU A 32 15.83 15.95 5.29
N VAL A 33 16.29 15.87 6.46
CA VAL A 33 17.06 16.86 7.17
C VAL A 33 17.59 16.56 8.45
N GLY A 34 18.54 16.99 8.77
CA GLY A 34 19.56 17.81 9.20
C GLY A 34 19.59 18.19 10.65
N CYS A 35 20.71 17.87 11.26
CA CYS A 35 21.42 18.55 12.36
C CYS A 35 20.81 18.53 13.76
N ALA A 36 21.53 18.34 14.76
CA ALA A 36 22.86 18.51 15.23
C ALA A 36 23.02 17.96 16.64
N SER A 37 24.21 17.49 16.87
CA SER A 37 24.98 17.54 18.13
C SER A 37 24.34 17.08 19.44
N GLN A 38 24.87 16.04 20.06
CA GLN A 38 25.90 16.21 21.08
C GLN A 38 26.47 14.91 21.60
N GLN A 39 27.78 14.89 21.54
CA GLN A 39 28.71 14.41 22.57
C GLN A 39 28.36 13.14 23.32
N GLY A 40 29.00 12.09 22.90
CA GLY A 40 29.31 10.95 23.74
C GLY A 40 30.61 10.32 23.29
N GLY A 41 31.69 10.66 23.98
CA GLY A 41 32.92 9.97 24.19
C GLY A 41 33.55 9.11 23.12
N ASP A 42 34.68 9.55 22.61
CA ASP A 42 35.72 8.70 22.07
C ASP A 42 35.88 7.40 22.89
N ALA A 43 35.58 6.30 22.26
CA ALA A 43 36.17 5.05 22.58
C ALA A 43 36.70 4.47 21.25
N GLY A 44 37.78 5.03 20.78
CA GLY A 44 38.66 4.36 19.86
C GLY A 44 39.22 3.12 20.54
N GLY A 45 38.53 2.02 20.36
CA GLY A 45 39.01 0.67 20.61
C GLY A 45 39.35 0.08 19.27
N GLU A 46 40.61 0.06 18.88
CA GLU A 46 41.09 -0.99 17.99
C GLU A 46 40.69 -2.31 18.62
N ALA A 47 39.62 -2.91 18.13
CA ALA A 47 39.26 -4.26 18.47
C ALA A 47 40.33 -5.16 17.87
N LEU A 48 41.21 -5.57 18.73
CA LEU A 48 42.17 -6.62 18.44
C LEU A 48 41.41 -7.88 17.98
N SER A 49 41.71 -8.36 16.80
CA SER A 49 41.31 -9.69 16.35
C SER A 49 42.07 -10.73 17.16
N GLU A 50 41.61 -11.02 18.36
CA GLU A 50 42.17 -12.14 19.16
C GLU A 50 41.68 -13.50 18.66
N THR A 51 40.87 -13.55 17.62
CA THR A 51 40.24 -14.79 17.10
C THR A 51 41.06 -15.50 16.05
N GLY A 52 42.13 -14.90 15.49
CA GLY A 52 42.95 -15.50 14.45
C GLY A 52 42.33 -15.47 13.06
N HIS A 53 41.18 -14.80 12.87
CA HIS A 53 40.57 -14.58 11.57
C HIS A 53 41.21 -13.39 10.84
N GLN A 54 41.25 -13.44 9.50
CA GLN A 54 41.79 -12.36 8.65
C GLN A 54 40.76 -11.22 8.50
N GLN A 55 39.47 -11.54 8.55
CA GLN A 55 38.35 -10.61 8.53
C GLN A 55 37.39 -10.96 9.66
N ASP A 56 37.01 -10.01 10.47
CA ASP A 56 36.03 -10.14 11.55
C ASP A 56 35.40 -8.76 11.75
N GLU A 57 34.32 -8.48 11.01
CA GLU A 57 33.71 -7.14 10.97
C GLU A 57 32.19 -7.15 10.86
N TRP A 58 31.57 -6.09 11.34
CA TRP A 58 30.15 -5.80 11.18
C TRP A 58 29.93 -4.76 10.09
N ILE A 59 29.27 -5.16 9.00
CA ILE A 59 28.99 -4.30 7.85
C ILE A 59 27.52 -3.86 7.91
N PRO A 60 27.23 -2.53 7.95
CA PRO A 60 25.87 -2.02 7.95
C PRO A 60 25.23 -2.22 6.57
N THR A 61 23.96 -2.61 6.56
CA THR A 61 23.15 -2.80 5.35
C THR A 61 21.66 -2.73 5.70
N SER A 62 20.77 -3.12 4.81
CA SER A 62 19.35 -3.23 5.10
C SER A 62 18.76 -4.59 4.72
N CYS A 63 17.85 -5.09 5.53
CA CYS A 63 17.11 -6.32 5.30
C CYS A 63 16.16 -6.19 4.10
N ASN A 64 15.98 -7.26 3.31
CA ASN A 64 14.96 -7.34 2.25
C ASN A 64 14.12 -8.62 2.34
N MET A 65 13.97 -9.18 3.56
CA MET A 65 13.10 -10.34 3.78
C MET A 65 11.60 -9.97 3.84
N CYS A 66 11.27 -8.69 3.75
CA CYS A 66 9.93 -8.15 3.53
C CYS A 66 10.05 -6.65 3.18
N PHE A 67 8.95 -6.03 2.80
CA PHE A 67 8.91 -4.61 2.42
C PHE A 67 9.24 -3.61 3.55
N ASN A 68 9.47 -4.04 4.79
CA ASN A 68 9.91 -3.13 5.87
C ASN A 68 11.36 -2.64 5.73
N GLN A 69 12.23 -3.38 5.06
CA GLN A 69 13.61 -2.97 4.75
C GLN A 69 14.40 -2.42 5.95
N CYS A 70 14.28 -3.05 7.10
CA CYS A 70 14.91 -2.60 8.35
C CYS A 70 16.42 -2.48 8.23
N SER A 71 17.02 -1.45 8.84
CA SER A 71 18.46 -1.32 8.96
C SER A 71 19.02 -2.41 9.86
N ILE A 72 20.04 -3.08 9.36
CA ILE A 72 20.70 -4.22 10.00
C ILE A 72 22.23 -4.12 9.85
N LYS A 73 22.92 -4.93 10.62
CA LYS A 73 24.37 -5.19 10.45
C LYS A 73 24.59 -6.65 10.20
N ALA A 74 25.45 -6.96 9.26
CA ALA A 74 25.90 -8.31 8.97
C ALA A 74 27.29 -8.55 9.58
N HIS A 75 27.43 -9.59 10.37
CA HIS A 75 28.70 -10.05 10.89
C HIS A 75 29.38 -10.96 9.85
N VAL A 76 30.50 -10.51 9.34
CA VAL A 76 31.26 -11.22 8.31
C VAL A 76 32.58 -11.69 8.88
N VAL A 77 32.81 -13.00 8.83
CA VAL A 77 34.05 -13.64 9.29
C VAL A 77 34.66 -14.41 8.13
N ASP A 78 35.88 -14.02 7.74
CA ASP A 78 36.60 -14.61 6.62
C ASP A 78 35.78 -14.73 5.31
N GLY A 79 34.98 -13.68 5.01
CA GLY A 79 34.11 -13.62 3.83
C GLY A 79 32.79 -14.37 3.95
N VAL A 80 32.45 -14.87 5.14
CA VAL A 80 31.20 -15.60 5.41
C VAL A 80 30.31 -14.77 6.33
N VAL A 81 29.06 -14.55 5.95
CA VAL A 81 28.04 -13.94 6.83
C VAL A 81 27.62 -14.97 7.86
N VAL A 82 27.95 -14.75 9.12
CA VAL A 82 27.67 -15.67 10.24
C VAL A 82 26.52 -15.26 11.11
N GLU A 83 26.18 -13.95 11.12
CA GLU A 83 25.09 -13.39 11.91
C GLU A 83 24.51 -12.15 11.23
N LEU A 84 23.19 -11.91 11.43
CA LEU A 84 22.49 -10.66 11.11
C LEU A 84 21.88 -10.11 12.40
N ALA A 85 22.07 -8.84 12.65
CA ALA A 85 21.51 -8.14 13.81
C ALA A 85 20.83 -6.84 13.37
N GLY A 86 19.87 -6.34 14.17
CA GLY A 86 19.30 -5.01 13.93
C GLY A 86 20.35 -3.93 14.21
N ASP A 87 20.29 -2.82 13.49
CA ASP A 87 21.14 -1.67 13.77
C ASP A 87 20.56 -0.86 14.94
N GLU A 88 21.34 -0.72 16.01
CA GLU A 88 20.94 0.00 17.22
C GLU A 88 20.85 1.52 17.01
N ASN A 89 21.47 2.04 15.96
CA ASN A 89 21.40 3.46 15.61
C ASN A 89 20.14 3.83 14.81
N ALA A 90 19.43 2.82 14.34
CA ALA A 90 18.19 3.02 13.60
C ALA A 90 16.96 3.07 14.54
N PRO A 91 15.84 3.66 14.13
CA PRO A 91 14.62 3.72 14.93
C PRO A 91 14.08 2.36 15.43
N ASN A 92 14.43 1.25 14.78
CA ASN A 92 14.14 -0.10 15.29
C ASN A 92 14.93 -0.45 16.55
N GLY A 93 15.94 0.34 16.94
CA GLY A 93 16.69 0.18 18.19
C GLY A 93 17.34 -1.20 18.34
N GLY A 94 17.96 -1.72 17.28
CA GLY A 94 18.57 -3.04 17.26
C GLY A 94 17.60 -4.23 17.15
N ARG A 95 16.29 -3.99 17.01
CA ARG A 95 15.30 -5.08 16.88
C ARG A 95 15.31 -5.63 15.46
N MET A 96 15.29 -6.96 15.36
CA MET A 96 15.11 -7.68 14.11
C MET A 96 14.16 -8.87 14.34
N CYS A 97 13.30 -9.17 13.37
CA CYS A 97 12.37 -10.30 13.47
C CYS A 97 13.00 -11.58 12.93
N GLY A 98 12.34 -12.73 13.19
CA GLY A 98 12.79 -14.03 12.70
C GLY A 98 12.92 -14.12 11.17
N LYS A 99 12.07 -13.39 10.40
CA LYS A 99 12.24 -13.30 8.94
C LYS A 99 13.59 -12.68 8.57
N GLY A 100 13.95 -11.55 9.20
CA GLY A 100 15.23 -10.89 8.98
C GLY A 100 16.42 -11.78 9.35
N ALA A 101 16.36 -12.45 10.49
CA ALA A 101 17.40 -13.39 10.92
C ALA A 101 17.59 -14.56 9.93
N SER A 102 16.53 -15.03 9.29
CA SER A 102 16.58 -16.11 8.30
C SER A 102 17.15 -15.69 6.94
N GLY A 103 17.47 -14.41 6.73
CA GLY A 103 18.05 -13.90 5.49
C GLY A 103 19.38 -14.55 5.10
N ILE A 104 20.14 -15.07 6.08
CA ILE A 104 21.35 -15.88 5.83
C ILE A 104 21.02 -17.11 4.97
N MET A 105 19.86 -17.74 5.22
CA MET A 105 19.45 -18.90 4.40
C MET A 105 19.12 -18.51 2.96
N GLN A 106 18.63 -17.31 2.73
CA GLN A 106 18.44 -16.82 1.36
C GLN A 106 19.80 -16.60 0.66
N LEU A 107 20.77 -16.02 1.37
CA LEU A 107 22.11 -15.79 0.82
C LEU A 107 22.79 -17.10 0.38
N TYR A 108 22.73 -18.13 1.23
CA TYR A 108 23.41 -19.41 1.00
C TYR A 108 22.54 -20.50 0.36
N ASP A 109 21.32 -20.15 -0.05
CA ASP A 109 20.41 -21.11 -0.68
C ASP A 109 21.03 -21.67 -1.99
N PRO A 110 21.15 -23.01 -2.10
CA PRO A 110 21.69 -23.64 -3.30
C PRO A 110 20.76 -23.57 -4.51
N TYR A 111 19.46 -23.27 -4.29
CA TYR A 111 18.43 -23.20 -5.34
C TYR A 111 18.29 -21.80 -5.95
N ARG A 112 19.09 -20.84 -5.53
CA ARG A 112 19.16 -19.53 -6.18
C ARG A 112 19.67 -19.67 -7.60
N VAL A 113 19.03 -18.95 -8.53
CA VAL A 113 19.53 -18.79 -9.90
C VAL A 113 20.45 -17.57 -9.95
N THR A 114 21.63 -17.72 -10.58
CA THR A 114 22.67 -16.68 -10.64
C THR A 114 23.19 -16.42 -12.06
N LYS A 115 22.74 -17.22 -13.02
CA LYS A 115 23.13 -17.09 -14.42
C LYS A 115 21.90 -16.96 -15.31
N PRO A 116 21.99 -16.15 -16.37
CA PRO A 116 20.84 -15.97 -17.25
C PRO A 116 20.54 -17.25 -18.04
N MET A 117 19.26 -17.51 -18.26
CA MET A 117 18.81 -18.71 -18.94
C MET A 117 17.70 -18.38 -19.95
N LYS A 118 17.74 -19.06 -21.08
CA LYS A 118 16.75 -18.97 -22.16
C LYS A 118 15.94 -20.26 -22.23
N ARG A 119 14.64 -20.12 -22.41
CA ARG A 119 13.72 -21.23 -22.68
C ARG A 119 13.99 -21.81 -24.07
N THR A 120 14.04 -23.14 -24.17
CA THR A 120 14.15 -23.85 -25.47
C THR A 120 12.85 -24.56 -25.84
N ASN A 121 12.03 -24.91 -24.88
CA ASN A 121 10.70 -25.51 -25.12
C ASN A 121 9.65 -24.42 -25.34
N PRO A 122 9.02 -24.32 -26.53
CA PRO A 122 7.98 -23.30 -26.79
C PRO A 122 6.66 -23.56 -26.04
N GLU A 123 6.44 -24.79 -25.56
CA GLU A 123 5.23 -25.13 -24.82
C GLU A 123 5.36 -24.61 -23.38
N LYS A 124 4.31 -23.88 -22.90
CA LYS A 124 4.26 -23.26 -21.58
C LYS A 124 3.18 -23.91 -20.71
N GLY A 125 3.55 -24.28 -19.47
CA GLY A 125 2.63 -24.86 -18.49
C GLY A 125 3.35 -25.25 -17.21
N ILE A 126 2.61 -25.30 -16.10
CA ILE A 126 3.17 -25.55 -14.76
C ILE A 126 3.86 -26.91 -14.62
N ASP A 127 3.44 -27.90 -15.42
CA ASP A 127 3.98 -29.28 -15.40
C ASP A 127 4.85 -29.55 -16.64
N ILE A 128 5.22 -28.50 -17.40
CA ILE A 128 5.98 -28.63 -18.64
C ILE A 128 7.40 -28.12 -18.40
N ASP A 129 8.38 -28.99 -18.65
CA ASP A 129 9.79 -28.59 -18.54
C ASP A 129 10.12 -27.47 -19.53
N PRO A 130 10.53 -26.28 -19.08
CA PRO A 130 10.89 -25.17 -19.94
C PRO A 130 12.12 -25.45 -20.84
N GLY A 131 12.95 -26.46 -20.51
CA GLY A 131 14.19 -26.76 -21.21
C GLY A 131 15.20 -25.61 -21.11
N TRP A 132 15.42 -25.13 -19.90
CA TRP A 132 16.32 -23.99 -19.65
C TRP A 132 17.75 -24.25 -20.14
N GLU A 133 18.26 -23.31 -20.94
CA GLU A 133 19.66 -23.30 -21.43
C GLU A 133 20.36 -22.05 -20.87
N GLU A 134 21.49 -22.26 -20.18
CA GLU A 134 22.36 -21.18 -19.71
C GLU A 134 22.95 -20.41 -20.88
N ILE A 135 22.84 -19.07 -20.85
CA ILE A 135 23.39 -18.16 -21.86
C ILE A 135 24.32 -17.11 -21.22
N THR A 136 25.01 -16.34 -22.03
CA THR A 136 25.84 -15.24 -21.53
C THR A 136 24.97 -14.02 -21.13
N TRP A 137 25.48 -13.18 -20.23
CA TRP A 137 24.84 -11.90 -19.89
C TRP A 137 24.67 -11.02 -21.12
N GLU A 138 25.63 -10.97 -22.01
CA GLU A 138 25.56 -10.21 -23.27
C GLU A 138 24.39 -10.68 -24.15
N GLU A 139 24.20 -11.99 -24.27
CA GLU A 139 23.08 -12.56 -25.03
C GLU A 139 21.74 -12.22 -24.33
N ALA A 140 21.69 -12.37 -23.01
CA ALA A 140 20.47 -12.09 -22.25
C ALA A 140 20.03 -10.64 -22.36
N TYR A 141 20.95 -9.70 -22.17
CA TYR A 141 20.66 -8.27 -22.30
C TYR A 141 20.25 -7.87 -23.72
N THR A 142 20.91 -8.45 -24.70
CA THR A 142 20.55 -8.19 -26.11
C THR A 142 19.14 -8.67 -26.40
N LEU A 143 18.80 -9.90 -26.03
CA LEU A 143 17.46 -10.47 -26.23
C LEU A 143 16.39 -9.64 -25.53
N ALA A 144 16.59 -9.30 -24.24
CA ALA A 144 15.65 -8.54 -23.47
C ALA A 144 15.42 -7.12 -24.05
N ALA A 145 16.50 -6.38 -24.32
CA ALA A 145 16.45 -5.02 -24.86
C ALA A 145 15.81 -4.97 -26.26
N ASP A 146 16.12 -5.94 -27.12
CA ASP A 146 15.53 -6.05 -28.46
C ASP A 146 14.02 -6.26 -28.37
N LYS A 147 13.56 -7.18 -27.50
CA LYS A 147 12.12 -7.46 -27.31
C LYS A 147 11.36 -6.25 -26.77
N ILE A 148 11.93 -5.55 -25.76
CA ILE A 148 11.33 -4.32 -25.24
C ILE A 148 11.27 -3.26 -26.33
N ARG A 149 12.37 -3.01 -27.05
CA ARG A 149 12.44 -2.01 -28.10
C ARG A 149 11.47 -2.29 -29.25
N GLU A 150 11.36 -3.53 -29.71
CA GLU A 150 10.42 -3.96 -30.76
C GLU A 150 8.97 -3.69 -30.33
N ALA A 151 8.60 -4.08 -29.12
CA ALA A 151 7.26 -3.91 -28.59
C ALA A 151 6.89 -2.42 -28.44
N VAL A 152 7.77 -1.63 -27.83
CA VAL A 152 7.56 -0.20 -27.59
C VAL A 152 7.53 0.61 -28.92
N ALA A 153 8.38 0.25 -29.88
CA ALA A 153 8.39 0.92 -31.19
C ALA A 153 7.09 0.69 -31.99
N GLU A 154 6.46 -0.46 -31.83
CA GLU A 154 5.16 -0.75 -32.45
C GLU A 154 4.04 0.02 -31.74
N ASN A 155 3.95 -0.12 -30.41
CA ASN A 155 3.02 0.60 -29.53
C ASN A 155 3.54 0.52 -28.09
N PRO A 156 3.74 1.62 -27.37
CA PRO A 156 4.17 1.58 -25.97
C PRO A 156 3.30 0.67 -25.07
N ASN A 157 2.01 0.51 -25.38
CA ASN A 157 1.11 -0.37 -24.65
C ASN A 157 1.36 -1.88 -24.87
N ASN A 158 2.21 -2.24 -25.86
CA ASN A 158 2.61 -3.63 -26.08
C ASN A 158 3.63 -4.12 -25.04
N PHE A 159 4.27 -3.24 -24.30
CA PHE A 159 5.14 -3.58 -23.19
C PHE A 159 4.44 -3.34 -21.86
N MET A 160 4.48 -4.32 -20.98
CA MET A 160 4.06 -4.17 -19.58
C MET A 160 5.15 -4.66 -18.64
N TRP A 161 5.12 -4.18 -17.44
CA TRP A 161 6.02 -4.61 -16.38
C TRP A 161 5.23 -4.87 -15.10
N GLY A 162 5.77 -5.75 -14.26
CA GLY A 162 5.20 -6.06 -12.96
C GLY A 162 6.27 -6.30 -11.94
N SER A 163 6.02 -5.88 -10.71
CA SER A 163 6.93 -6.09 -9.60
C SER A 163 6.19 -6.35 -8.29
N VAL A 164 6.95 -6.62 -7.24
CA VAL A 164 6.48 -6.72 -5.87
C VAL A 164 7.17 -5.68 -5.02
N VAL A 165 6.44 -5.07 -4.12
CA VAL A 165 6.91 -4.07 -3.16
C VAL A 165 8.16 -4.49 -2.36
N ALA A 166 8.46 -5.77 -2.25
CA ALA A 166 9.71 -6.27 -1.65
C ALA A 166 10.98 -5.88 -2.41
N SER A 167 10.85 -5.51 -3.68
CA SER A 167 11.92 -5.00 -4.55
C SER A 167 11.82 -3.49 -4.78
N SER A 168 11.28 -2.76 -3.83
CA SER A 168 10.83 -1.38 -3.97
C SER A 168 11.80 -0.42 -4.65
N VAL A 169 13.11 -0.54 -4.40
CA VAL A 169 14.09 0.34 -5.06
C VAL A 169 14.22 0.00 -6.54
N ALA A 170 14.34 -1.28 -6.89
CA ALA A 170 14.42 -1.72 -8.29
C ALA A 170 13.11 -1.45 -9.04
N GLU A 171 11.97 -1.55 -8.36
CA GLU A 171 10.65 -1.20 -8.87
C GLU A 171 10.57 0.28 -9.25
N GLU A 172 11.04 1.18 -8.38
CA GLU A 172 11.09 2.61 -8.68
C GLU A 172 11.92 2.91 -9.95
N TYR A 173 13.08 2.25 -10.10
CA TYR A 173 13.90 2.41 -11.28
C TYR A 173 13.27 1.83 -12.54
N LEU A 174 12.55 0.73 -12.42
CA LEU A 174 11.78 0.14 -13.52
C LEU A 174 10.65 1.10 -13.97
N TRP A 175 9.98 1.73 -13.01
CA TRP A 175 8.98 2.75 -13.29
C TRP A 175 9.57 3.98 -14.01
N PHE A 176 10.73 4.48 -13.59
CA PHE A 176 11.41 5.56 -14.30
C PHE A 176 11.79 5.17 -15.73
N GLY A 177 12.19 3.92 -15.95
CA GLY A 177 12.39 3.40 -17.30
C GLY A 177 11.12 3.43 -18.14
N ALA A 178 10.01 3.01 -17.54
CA ALA A 178 8.71 3.05 -18.19
C ALA A 178 8.29 4.49 -18.55
N MET A 179 8.39 5.42 -17.61
CA MET A 179 8.08 6.85 -17.85
C MET A 179 9.06 7.50 -18.83
N GLY A 180 10.31 7.08 -18.85
CA GLY A 180 11.36 7.57 -19.75
C GLY A 180 11.25 7.09 -21.19
N GLY A 181 10.29 6.22 -21.53
CA GLY A 181 10.07 5.81 -22.91
C GLY A 181 9.67 4.37 -23.16
N TRP A 182 9.67 3.50 -22.13
CA TRP A 182 9.28 2.10 -22.33
C TRP A 182 7.77 1.88 -22.42
N GLY A 183 6.98 2.80 -21.90
CA GLY A 183 5.53 2.69 -21.81
C GLY A 183 5.06 2.50 -20.36
N THR A 184 3.79 2.81 -20.13
CA THR A 184 3.23 2.98 -18.78
C THR A 184 2.32 1.84 -18.33
N GLN A 185 2.33 0.70 -19.03
CA GLN A 185 1.50 -0.43 -18.68
C GLN A 185 2.10 -1.19 -17.51
N GLU A 186 1.55 -0.98 -16.34
CA GLU A 186 1.94 -1.62 -15.09
C GLU A 186 1.02 -2.79 -14.76
N TYR A 187 1.59 -3.87 -14.24
CA TYR A 187 0.89 -5.04 -13.76
C TYR A 187 1.27 -5.25 -12.29
N MET A 188 0.62 -4.49 -11.43
CA MET A 188 0.92 -4.47 -9.99
C MET A 188 -0.22 -5.01 -9.12
N MET A 189 0.12 -5.18 -7.84
CA MET A 189 -0.67 -5.79 -6.79
C MET A 189 -1.48 -4.83 -5.95
N SER A 190 -1.61 -3.56 -6.26
CA SER A 190 -2.16 -2.62 -5.29
C SER A 190 -3.61 -2.90 -4.92
N ASP A 191 -4.37 -3.52 -5.80
CA ASP A 191 -5.71 -4.01 -5.53
C ASP A 191 -5.73 -5.18 -4.51
N LEU A 192 -4.61 -5.93 -4.39
CA LEU A 192 -4.41 -6.98 -3.39
C LEU A 192 -3.65 -6.49 -2.14
N CYS A 193 -3.01 -5.33 -2.19
CA CYS A 193 -2.32 -4.74 -1.04
C CYS A 193 -3.28 -3.88 -0.23
N GLY A 194 -3.55 -2.67 -0.69
CA GLY A 194 -4.34 -1.68 0.00
C GLY A 194 -5.58 -1.22 -0.77
N ALA A 195 -5.76 -1.69 -2.02
CA ALA A 195 -6.85 -1.24 -2.87
C ALA A 195 -7.06 0.29 -2.78
N GLY A 196 -8.28 0.75 -2.53
CA GLY A 196 -8.60 2.17 -2.38
C GLY A 196 -8.11 2.85 -1.10
N ILE A 197 -7.55 2.10 -0.12
CA ILE A 197 -7.16 2.71 1.17
C ILE A 197 -6.10 3.81 1.00
N HIS A 198 -5.20 3.66 0.05
CA HIS A 198 -4.15 4.63 -0.21
C HIS A 198 -4.73 5.98 -0.66
N GLN A 199 -5.70 5.97 -1.55
CA GLN A 199 -6.38 7.16 -2.05
C GLN A 199 -7.31 7.79 -1.01
N PHE A 200 -8.00 6.95 -0.22
CA PHE A 200 -8.79 7.44 0.90
C PHE A 200 -7.91 8.00 2.02
N SER A 201 -6.76 7.37 2.32
CA SER A 201 -5.78 7.94 3.25
C SER A 201 -5.33 9.33 2.79
N ASP A 202 -5.13 9.51 1.49
CA ASP A 202 -4.78 10.80 0.89
C ASP A 202 -5.85 11.87 1.12
N LEU A 203 -7.12 11.53 0.94
CA LEU A 203 -8.23 12.45 1.20
C LEU A 203 -8.35 12.89 2.68
N TYR A 204 -7.95 12.02 3.62
CA TYR A 204 -8.07 12.32 5.05
C TYR A 204 -6.78 12.86 5.68
N THR A 205 -5.61 12.39 5.23
CA THR A 205 -4.34 12.69 5.87
C THR A 205 -3.26 13.26 4.94
N THR A 206 -3.61 13.51 3.68
CA THR A 206 -2.69 14.02 2.64
C THR A 206 -1.51 13.10 2.29
N THR A 207 -1.59 11.83 2.63
CA THR A 207 -0.60 10.82 2.24
C THR A 207 -1.29 9.51 1.92
N GLY A 208 -0.73 8.73 1.01
CA GLY A 208 -1.25 7.42 0.65
C GLY A 208 -1.20 6.37 1.77
N ASN A 209 -0.73 6.73 2.96
CA ASN A 209 -0.72 5.83 4.11
C ASN A 209 -0.98 6.59 5.40
N SER A 210 -1.88 6.05 6.20
CA SER A 210 -2.27 6.59 7.49
C SER A 210 -2.46 5.47 8.51
N GLY A 211 -2.53 5.83 9.78
CA GLY A 211 -2.76 4.89 10.87
C GLY A 211 -2.65 5.53 12.25
N PRO A 212 -2.55 4.70 13.29
CA PRO A 212 -2.51 5.18 14.67
C PRO A 212 -1.26 5.99 14.99
N ASP A 213 -1.41 7.01 15.80
CA ASP A 213 -0.29 7.59 16.57
C ASP A 213 0.07 6.64 17.71
N TRP A 214 0.89 5.65 17.41
CA TRP A 214 1.14 4.45 18.23
C TRP A 214 1.55 4.75 19.68
N ARG A 215 2.27 5.85 19.92
CA ARG A 215 2.77 6.19 21.26
C ARG A 215 1.73 6.89 22.11
N TYR A 216 0.90 7.71 21.49
CA TYR A 216 -0.02 8.62 22.18
C TYR A 216 -1.48 8.17 22.13
N CYS A 217 -1.82 7.16 21.34
CA CYS A 217 -3.16 6.57 21.29
C CYS A 217 -3.50 5.84 22.59
N LYS A 218 -4.73 5.99 23.09
CA LYS A 218 -5.24 5.33 24.32
C LYS A 218 -6.34 4.32 24.03
N TYR A 219 -7.02 4.43 22.91
CA TYR A 219 -8.01 3.45 22.47
C TYR A 219 -7.93 3.25 20.96
N LEU A 220 -7.57 2.02 20.57
CA LEU A 220 -7.41 1.63 19.17
C LEU A 220 -8.50 0.64 18.78
N ILE A 221 -9.25 0.95 17.71
CA ILE A 221 -10.08 -0.03 17.01
C ILE A 221 -9.35 -0.46 15.75
N GLN A 222 -9.17 -1.76 15.53
CA GLN A 222 -8.63 -2.30 14.28
C GLN A 222 -9.70 -3.12 13.56
N PHE A 223 -9.89 -2.85 12.26
CA PHE A 223 -10.75 -3.60 11.36
C PHE A 223 -9.91 -4.37 10.34
N GLY A 224 -9.90 -5.70 10.42
CA GLY A 224 -9.23 -6.57 9.46
C GLY A 224 -7.75 -6.27 9.26
N THR A 225 -7.02 -5.83 10.29
CA THR A 225 -5.62 -5.47 10.21
C THR A 225 -4.82 -5.97 11.42
N GLN A 226 -3.54 -6.28 11.16
CA GLN A 226 -2.54 -6.55 12.19
C GLN A 226 -1.44 -5.47 12.16
N GLY A 227 -1.73 -4.33 11.55
CA GLY A 227 -0.82 -3.22 11.35
C GLY A 227 -0.15 -2.80 12.66
N GLY A 228 1.18 -2.63 12.64
CA GLY A 228 1.95 -2.19 13.79
C GLY A 228 2.13 -3.23 14.91
N ILE A 229 1.48 -4.40 14.85
CA ILE A 229 1.61 -5.44 15.88
C ILE A 229 2.46 -6.62 15.41
N ALA A 230 2.14 -7.20 14.25
CA ALA A 230 2.82 -8.38 13.73
C ALA A 230 3.22 -8.28 12.27
N THR A 231 2.60 -7.41 11.52
CA THR A 231 2.78 -7.30 10.07
C THR A 231 2.78 -5.84 9.61
N ARG A 232 3.05 -5.62 8.33
CA ARG A 232 3.00 -4.34 7.65
C ARG A 232 4.12 -3.35 8.00
N HIS A 233 3.95 -2.15 7.45
CA HIS A 233 4.95 -1.09 7.49
C HIS A 233 5.35 -0.73 8.92
N GLY A 234 6.64 -0.74 9.18
CA GLY A 234 7.20 -0.27 10.45
C GLY A 234 6.84 -1.07 11.70
N TYR A 235 6.28 -2.29 11.58
CA TYR A 235 5.76 -3.01 12.75
C TYR A 235 6.79 -3.22 13.87
N ASN A 236 8.06 -3.40 13.56
CA ASN A 236 9.11 -3.60 14.57
C ASN A 236 9.49 -2.31 15.33
N VAL A 237 9.01 -1.16 14.89
CA VAL A 237 9.05 0.11 15.64
C VAL A 237 7.69 0.34 16.31
N SER A 238 6.60 0.23 15.56
CA SER A 238 5.24 0.47 16.04
C SER A 238 4.84 -0.46 17.19
N CYS A 239 5.21 -1.74 17.13
CA CYS A 239 4.89 -2.68 18.21
C CYS A 239 5.53 -2.32 19.56
N ALA A 240 6.73 -1.77 19.56
CA ALA A 240 7.37 -1.30 20.80
C ALA A 240 6.63 -0.09 21.37
N ARG A 241 6.24 0.86 20.51
CA ARG A 241 5.48 2.05 20.92
C ARG A 241 4.11 1.72 21.45
N TRP A 242 3.44 0.78 20.80
CA TRP A 242 2.16 0.30 21.27
C TRP A 242 2.31 -0.42 22.61
N ALA A 243 3.38 -1.18 22.83
CA ALA A 243 3.69 -1.76 24.13
C ALA A 243 3.86 -0.69 25.21
N ASP A 244 4.62 0.37 24.92
CA ASP A 244 4.80 1.50 25.84
C ASP A 244 3.45 2.19 26.15
N ALA A 245 2.63 2.44 25.12
CA ALA A 245 1.29 3.01 25.31
C ALA A 245 0.38 2.10 26.17
N ARG A 246 0.47 0.78 26.00
CA ARG A 246 -0.28 -0.19 26.80
C ARG A 246 0.17 -0.24 28.25
N ASP A 247 1.46 -0.11 28.51
CA ASP A 247 1.99 0.00 29.90
C ASP A 247 1.43 1.25 30.59
N GLU A 248 1.04 2.26 29.83
CA GLU A 248 0.33 3.46 30.30
C GLU A 248 -1.22 3.32 30.28
N GLY A 249 -1.74 2.13 29.96
CA GLY A 249 -3.16 1.82 30.02
C GLY A 249 -3.94 1.94 28.71
N ALA A 250 -3.28 2.05 27.57
CA ALA A 250 -3.95 2.01 26.27
C ALA A 250 -4.63 0.65 26.03
N LYS A 251 -5.79 0.69 25.35
CA LYS A 251 -6.63 -0.49 25.06
C LYS A 251 -6.84 -0.66 23.56
N MET A 252 -7.13 -1.89 23.15
CA MET A 252 -7.43 -2.23 21.76
C MET A 252 -8.67 -3.12 21.66
N THR A 253 -9.53 -2.81 20.68
CA THR A 253 -10.60 -3.68 20.21
C THR A 253 -10.32 -4.06 18.76
N VAL A 254 -10.44 -5.34 18.42
CA VAL A 254 -10.14 -5.85 17.07
C VAL A 254 -11.36 -6.55 16.49
N PHE A 255 -11.86 -6.04 15.37
CA PHE A 255 -12.85 -6.68 14.51
C PHE A 255 -12.11 -7.52 13.49
N ASP A 256 -12.21 -8.83 13.60
CA ASP A 256 -11.50 -9.77 12.73
C ASP A 256 -12.22 -11.13 12.78
N PRO A 257 -12.52 -11.79 11.66
CA PRO A 257 -13.12 -13.12 11.67
C PRO A 257 -12.19 -14.20 12.25
N HIS A 258 -10.89 -13.92 12.33
CA HIS A 258 -9.86 -14.79 12.91
C HIS A 258 -9.20 -14.09 14.11
N MET A 259 -8.86 -14.83 15.16
CA MET A 259 -8.10 -14.31 16.30
C MET A 259 -6.63 -14.08 15.91
N SER A 260 -6.42 -13.05 15.09
CA SER A 260 -5.11 -12.61 14.58
C SER A 260 -4.14 -12.22 15.70
N ALA A 261 -2.88 -11.94 15.36
CA ALA A 261 -1.87 -11.51 16.34
C ALA A 261 -2.30 -10.21 17.08
N SER A 262 -2.98 -9.29 16.41
CA SER A 262 -3.59 -8.12 17.05
C SER A 262 -4.71 -8.53 18.01
N ALA A 263 -5.63 -9.38 17.56
CA ALA A 263 -6.75 -9.85 18.37
C ALA A 263 -6.28 -10.60 19.63
N GLN A 264 -5.20 -11.39 19.54
CA GLN A 264 -4.59 -12.07 20.69
C GLN A 264 -3.97 -11.10 21.72
N LYS A 265 -3.71 -9.88 21.35
CA LYS A 265 -3.15 -8.81 22.22
C LYS A 265 -4.19 -7.78 22.64
N ALA A 266 -5.39 -7.85 22.08
CA ALA A 266 -6.46 -6.92 22.36
C ALA A 266 -7.18 -7.23 23.69
N GLU A 267 -7.76 -6.21 24.31
CA GLU A 267 -8.69 -6.35 25.44
C GLU A 267 -10.03 -6.94 24.99
N ARG A 268 -10.37 -6.75 23.69
CA ARG A 268 -11.59 -7.31 23.09
C ARG A 268 -11.33 -7.77 21.66
N TRP A 269 -11.55 -9.03 21.38
CA TRP A 269 -11.70 -9.57 20.04
C TRP A 269 -13.20 -9.67 19.69
N VAL A 270 -13.58 -9.13 18.55
CA VAL A 270 -14.94 -9.16 18.03
C VAL A 270 -14.93 -9.97 16.72
N PRO A 271 -15.29 -11.25 16.77
CA PRO A 271 -15.45 -12.06 15.58
C PRO A 271 -16.59 -11.49 14.71
N ILE A 272 -16.26 -11.06 13.50
CA ILE A 272 -17.20 -10.43 12.57
C ILE A 272 -17.36 -11.30 11.31
N ARG A 273 -18.55 -11.31 10.70
CA ARG A 273 -18.75 -11.94 9.38
C ARG A 273 -17.92 -11.21 8.33
N PRO A 274 -17.16 -11.92 7.45
CA PRO A 274 -16.36 -11.30 6.40
C PRO A 274 -17.15 -10.34 5.52
N GLY A 275 -16.54 -9.20 5.14
CA GLY A 275 -17.11 -8.19 4.26
C GLY A 275 -18.21 -7.34 4.89
N THR A 276 -18.34 -7.32 6.23
CA THR A 276 -19.41 -6.55 6.91
C THR A 276 -18.89 -5.42 7.81
N ASP A 277 -17.61 -5.09 7.70
CA ASP A 277 -16.93 -4.03 8.48
C ASP A 277 -17.62 -2.68 8.34
N THR A 278 -18.07 -2.33 7.13
CA THR A 278 -18.83 -1.11 6.85
C THR A 278 -20.09 -1.01 7.71
N ALA A 279 -20.84 -2.10 7.87
CA ALA A 279 -22.08 -2.11 8.67
C ALA A 279 -21.78 -1.88 10.16
N ALA A 280 -20.72 -2.50 10.68
CA ALA A 280 -20.29 -2.28 12.06
C ALA A 280 -19.83 -0.83 12.30
N ALA A 281 -19.01 -0.27 11.40
CA ALA A 281 -18.52 1.11 11.49
C ALA A 281 -19.67 2.14 11.42
N LEU A 282 -20.64 1.96 10.50
CA LEU A 282 -21.82 2.80 10.39
C LEU A 282 -22.69 2.76 11.66
N ALA A 283 -22.81 1.58 12.29
CA ALA A 283 -23.54 1.47 13.55
C ALA A 283 -22.79 2.10 14.73
N ILE A 284 -21.45 2.04 14.76
CA ILE A 284 -20.64 2.79 15.75
C ILE A 284 -20.87 4.29 15.54
N ALA A 285 -20.84 4.78 14.29
CA ALA A 285 -21.11 6.17 13.97
C ALA A 285 -22.53 6.59 14.38
N ASN A 286 -23.55 5.74 14.15
CA ASN A 286 -24.91 5.98 14.60
C ASN A 286 -24.99 6.18 16.13
N VAL A 287 -24.34 5.31 16.91
CA VAL A 287 -24.33 5.41 18.38
C VAL A 287 -23.64 6.70 18.83
N LEU A 288 -22.50 7.06 18.25
CA LEU A 288 -21.78 8.30 18.57
C LEU A 288 -22.66 9.53 18.32
N VAL A 289 -23.38 9.56 17.18
CA VAL A 289 -24.16 10.72 16.72
C VAL A 289 -25.54 10.79 17.39
N HIS A 290 -26.25 9.66 17.53
CA HIS A 290 -27.68 9.65 17.91
C HIS A 290 -27.97 9.16 19.31
N GLU A 291 -27.12 8.28 19.88
CA GLU A 291 -27.36 7.77 21.22
C GLU A 291 -26.53 8.50 22.29
N LEU A 292 -25.28 8.86 21.98
CA LEU A 292 -24.32 9.38 22.97
C LEU A 292 -23.98 10.87 22.80
N ASP A 293 -24.13 11.42 21.60
CA ASP A 293 -23.72 12.80 21.28
C ASP A 293 -22.24 13.07 21.65
N LEU A 294 -21.37 12.07 21.38
CA LEU A 294 -19.93 12.14 21.63
C LEU A 294 -19.19 12.59 20.35
N LEU A 295 -19.32 13.88 20.04
CA LEU A 295 -18.80 14.52 18.83
C LEU A 295 -17.89 15.70 19.16
N ASP A 296 -16.81 15.86 18.38
CA ASP A 296 -15.98 17.07 18.45
C ASP A 296 -16.56 18.18 17.56
N TYR A 297 -17.55 18.90 18.07
CA TYR A 297 -18.22 19.98 17.34
C TYR A 297 -17.26 21.06 16.81
N PRO A 298 -16.31 21.58 17.61
CA PRO A 298 -15.30 22.51 17.10
C PRO A 298 -14.49 21.95 15.91
N TYR A 299 -14.14 20.68 15.96
CA TYR A 299 -13.41 20.03 14.86
C TYR A 299 -14.32 19.89 13.62
N LEU A 300 -15.54 19.42 13.78
CA LEU A 300 -16.51 19.27 12.70
C LEU A 300 -16.81 20.59 11.98
N ILE A 301 -16.86 21.70 12.71
CA ILE A 301 -17.05 23.05 12.15
C ILE A 301 -15.79 23.56 11.44
N ASN A 302 -14.62 23.43 12.07
CA ASN A 302 -13.43 24.13 11.62
C ASN A 302 -12.48 23.28 10.74
N ARG A 303 -12.56 21.95 10.86
CA ARG A 303 -11.63 21.00 10.22
C ARG A 303 -12.31 20.06 9.22
N THR A 304 -13.61 20.23 8.96
CA THR A 304 -14.33 19.43 7.95
C THR A 304 -15.15 20.31 7.01
N ASN A 305 -15.65 19.69 5.94
CA ASN A 305 -16.65 20.32 5.08
C ASN A 305 -18.09 20.09 5.59
N GLY A 306 -18.26 19.75 6.86
CA GLY A 306 -19.60 19.58 7.48
C GLY A 306 -20.53 20.77 7.32
N PRO A 307 -20.06 22.04 7.45
CA PRO A 307 -20.86 23.24 7.23
C PRO A 307 -21.20 23.55 5.76
N SER A 308 -20.57 22.87 4.76
CA SER A 308 -20.84 23.11 3.34
C SER A 308 -22.33 22.93 3.01
N LEU A 309 -22.87 23.82 2.20
CA LEU A 309 -24.26 23.75 1.79
C LEU A 309 -24.41 22.83 0.57
N ILE A 310 -25.31 21.88 0.69
CA ILE A 310 -25.67 20.89 -0.33
C ILE A 310 -27.01 21.30 -0.95
N ASP A 311 -27.09 21.35 -2.25
CA ASP A 311 -28.35 21.51 -2.97
C ASP A 311 -29.21 20.24 -2.81
N LYS A 312 -30.41 20.38 -2.25
CA LYS A 312 -31.27 19.22 -1.93
C LYS A 312 -31.83 18.50 -3.15
N GLU A 313 -31.79 19.10 -4.33
CA GLU A 313 -32.28 18.49 -5.56
C GLU A 313 -31.17 17.65 -6.24
N THR A 314 -29.95 18.22 -6.34
CA THR A 314 -28.84 17.57 -7.01
C THR A 314 -27.95 16.75 -6.08
N MET A 315 -28.04 16.96 -4.77
CA MET A 315 -27.15 16.40 -3.75
C MET A 315 -25.69 16.76 -3.99
N ARG A 316 -25.38 17.90 -4.59
CA ARG A 316 -24.04 18.42 -4.84
C ARG A 316 -23.74 19.61 -3.94
N VAL A 317 -22.47 19.77 -3.58
CA VAL A 317 -21.98 20.98 -2.89
C VAL A 317 -22.27 22.21 -3.76
N VAL A 318 -22.74 23.29 -3.14
CA VAL A 318 -22.98 24.56 -3.84
C VAL A 318 -21.73 25.42 -3.79
N TYR A 319 -21.22 25.76 -4.97
CA TYR A 319 -20.11 26.69 -5.15
C TYR A 319 -20.61 28.03 -5.74
N LEU A 320 -19.95 29.13 -5.39
CA LEU A 320 -20.32 30.45 -5.95
C LEU A 320 -20.01 30.58 -7.45
N GLU A 321 -18.94 29.94 -7.86
CA GLU A 321 -18.50 29.87 -9.26
C GLU A 321 -18.07 28.44 -9.56
N ASP A 322 -18.06 28.05 -10.83
CA ASP A 322 -17.62 26.71 -11.24
C ASP A 322 -16.16 26.49 -10.79
N GLY A 323 -15.94 25.53 -9.90
CA GLY A 323 -14.66 25.28 -9.24
C GLY A 323 -14.25 26.32 -8.19
N GLY A 324 -15.20 27.14 -7.71
CA GLY A 324 -14.97 28.16 -6.71
C GLY A 324 -15.08 27.69 -5.26
N LYS A 325 -15.22 28.65 -4.35
CA LYS A 325 -15.35 28.38 -2.92
C LYS A 325 -16.73 27.83 -2.57
N SER A 326 -16.77 26.82 -1.72
CA SER A 326 -18.02 26.36 -1.08
C SER A 326 -18.62 27.46 -0.19
N ILE A 327 -19.93 27.39 0.02
CA ILE A 327 -20.66 28.39 0.81
C ILE A 327 -21.22 27.81 2.10
N TYR A 328 -21.21 28.64 3.15
CA TYR A 328 -21.68 28.32 4.50
C TYR A 328 -22.73 29.31 4.95
N MET A 329 -23.61 28.89 5.85
CA MET A 329 -24.47 29.81 6.61
C MET A 329 -23.65 30.34 7.79
N ASP A 330 -23.53 31.67 7.91
CA ASP A 330 -22.92 32.33 9.05
C ASP A 330 -24.01 32.69 10.09
N GLU A 331 -23.95 32.04 11.25
CA GLU A 331 -24.92 32.25 12.33
C GLU A 331 -24.78 33.64 12.97
N SER A 332 -23.60 34.26 12.87
CA SER A 332 -23.31 35.57 13.46
C SER A 332 -24.15 36.71 12.83
N ASP A 333 -24.52 36.58 11.55
CA ASP A 333 -25.30 37.61 10.85
C ASP A 333 -26.45 37.05 9.99
N GLY A 334 -26.63 35.73 9.99
CA GLY A 334 -27.71 35.02 9.27
C GLY A 334 -27.54 35.04 7.75
N LYS A 335 -26.31 35.18 7.20
CA LYS A 335 -26.05 35.23 5.75
C LYS A 335 -25.27 34.04 5.29
N ILE A 336 -25.50 33.67 4.04
CA ILE A 336 -24.69 32.69 3.33
C ILE A 336 -23.47 33.39 2.69
N LYS A 337 -22.29 32.89 2.96
CA LYS A 337 -21.00 33.47 2.56
C LYS A 337 -20.03 32.39 2.06
N PRO A 338 -18.93 32.76 1.35
CA PRO A 338 -17.81 31.86 1.15
C PRO A 338 -17.30 31.30 2.48
N TYR A 339 -16.84 30.03 2.48
CA TYR A 339 -16.47 29.32 3.70
C TYR A 339 -15.40 30.07 4.53
N ASP A 340 -14.46 30.76 3.88
CA ASP A 340 -13.35 31.50 4.49
C ASP A 340 -13.71 32.94 4.93
N GLU A 341 -14.93 33.40 4.64
CA GLU A 341 -15.48 34.67 5.10
C GLU A 341 -16.54 34.50 6.20
N CYS A 342 -16.82 33.23 6.55
CA CYS A 342 -17.82 32.90 7.55
C CYS A 342 -17.23 32.94 8.95
N ALA A 343 -17.78 33.73 9.86
CA ALA A 343 -17.27 33.89 11.22
C ALA A 343 -17.76 32.78 12.17
N GLU A 344 -19.01 32.40 12.07
CA GLU A 344 -19.66 31.37 12.89
C GLU A 344 -20.41 30.38 11.97
N PRO A 345 -19.75 29.42 11.36
CA PRO A 345 -20.36 28.46 10.43
C PRO A 345 -21.41 27.57 11.11
N ALA A 346 -22.64 27.55 10.58
CA ALA A 346 -23.66 26.61 11.01
C ALA A 346 -23.29 25.18 10.62
N LEU A 347 -23.21 24.27 11.57
CA LEU A 347 -22.96 22.86 11.31
C LEU A 347 -24.23 22.12 10.86
N GLU A 348 -25.37 22.48 11.40
CA GLU A 348 -26.68 21.88 11.09
C GLU A 348 -27.68 22.94 10.59
N GLY A 349 -28.52 22.56 9.67
CA GLY A 349 -29.65 23.42 9.22
C GLY A 349 -30.02 23.26 7.77
N GLU A 350 -31.23 23.75 7.46
CA GLU A 350 -31.74 23.87 6.09
C GLU A 350 -32.03 25.33 5.79
N PHE A 351 -31.65 25.81 4.62
CA PHE A 351 -31.72 27.23 4.26
C PHE A 351 -32.25 27.42 2.83
N ASP A 352 -32.55 28.66 2.49
CA ASP A 352 -32.87 29.08 1.14
C ASP A 352 -31.70 29.89 0.55
N PHE A 353 -31.21 29.50 -0.59
CA PHE A 353 -30.15 30.22 -1.32
C PHE A 353 -30.45 30.28 -2.80
N ASP A 354 -30.52 31.49 -3.36
CA ASP A 354 -30.79 31.77 -4.77
C ASP A 354 -31.97 30.96 -5.36
N GLY A 355 -33.04 30.85 -4.60
CA GLY A 355 -34.26 30.12 -4.99
C GLY A 355 -34.18 28.60 -4.86
N LYS A 356 -33.08 28.06 -4.36
CA LYS A 356 -32.89 26.64 -4.07
C LYS A 356 -33.02 26.36 -2.58
N LYS A 357 -33.42 25.12 -2.27
CA LYS A 357 -33.33 24.60 -0.89
C LYS A 357 -31.95 23.96 -0.70
N VAL A 358 -31.22 24.42 0.31
CA VAL A 358 -29.89 23.91 0.65
C VAL A 358 -29.85 23.39 2.08
N VAL A 359 -28.97 22.46 2.37
CA VAL A 359 -28.83 21.82 3.69
C VAL A 359 -27.35 21.64 3.98
N THR A 360 -26.91 21.73 5.24
CA THR A 360 -25.53 21.51 5.59
C THR A 360 -25.13 20.03 5.34
N ALA A 361 -23.92 19.79 4.91
CA ALA A 361 -23.38 18.45 4.66
C ALA A 361 -23.48 17.55 5.90
N PHE A 362 -23.20 18.10 7.09
CA PHE A 362 -23.34 17.35 8.34
C PHE A 362 -24.80 16.97 8.64
N THR A 363 -25.79 17.84 8.35
CA THR A 363 -27.19 17.46 8.48
C THR A 363 -27.58 16.30 7.57
N VAL A 364 -27.06 16.29 6.34
CA VAL A 364 -27.25 15.15 5.41
C VAL A 364 -26.65 13.87 5.99
N TYR A 365 -25.39 13.92 6.44
CA TYR A 365 -24.68 12.80 7.04
C TYR A 365 -25.39 12.27 8.30
N LYS A 366 -25.73 13.15 9.23
CA LYS A 366 -26.47 12.82 10.45
C LYS A 366 -27.81 12.14 10.17
N ASN A 367 -28.57 12.63 9.19
CA ASN A 367 -29.83 12.01 8.78
C ASN A 367 -29.62 10.66 8.10
N HIS A 368 -28.60 10.52 7.31
CA HIS A 368 -28.22 9.26 6.63
C HIS A 368 -27.92 8.15 7.65
N LEU A 369 -27.22 8.46 8.74
CA LEU A 369 -26.84 7.49 9.77
C LEU A 369 -28.04 6.92 10.54
N LYS A 370 -29.22 7.56 10.57
CA LYS A 370 -30.38 7.12 11.38
C LYS A 370 -30.82 5.68 11.11
N GLN A 371 -30.61 5.19 9.90
CA GLN A 371 -30.99 3.83 9.50
C GLN A 371 -30.04 2.73 10.00
N TYR A 372 -28.81 3.08 10.36
CA TYR A 372 -27.74 2.13 10.68
C TYR A 372 -27.67 1.90 12.21
N THR A 373 -28.72 1.34 12.78
CA THR A 373 -28.77 1.09 14.23
C THR A 373 -27.92 -0.12 14.64
N PRO A 374 -27.52 -0.24 15.90
CA PRO A 374 -26.83 -1.43 16.40
C PRO A 374 -27.59 -2.73 16.18
N GLU A 375 -28.93 -2.72 16.28
CA GLU A 375 -29.78 -3.88 16.03
C GLU A 375 -29.80 -4.26 14.54
N TRP A 376 -29.82 -3.28 13.65
CA TRP A 376 -29.76 -3.52 12.21
C TRP A 376 -28.45 -4.21 11.82
N GLN A 377 -27.31 -3.76 12.35
CA GLN A 377 -26.02 -4.37 11.99
C GLN A 377 -25.83 -5.77 12.58
N GLU A 378 -26.45 -6.10 13.74
CA GLU A 378 -26.35 -7.43 14.37
C GLU A 378 -26.82 -8.53 13.43
N GLU A 379 -27.87 -8.31 12.63
CA GLU A 379 -28.38 -9.25 11.64
C GLU A 379 -27.39 -9.47 10.48
N ILE A 380 -26.59 -8.43 10.16
CA ILE A 380 -25.63 -8.45 9.05
C ILE A 380 -24.29 -9.05 9.50
N THR A 381 -23.73 -8.52 10.59
CA THR A 381 -22.36 -8.79 11.02
C THR A 381 -22.20 -9.96 11.97
N THR A 382 -23.30 -10.41 12.60
CA THR A 382 -23.36 -11.34 13.75
C THR A 382 -22.80 -10.77 15.05
N VAL A 383 -22.40 -9.49 15.09
CA VAL A 383 -21.88 -8.82 16.28
C VAL A 383 -23.03 -8.28 17.13
N PRO A 384 -23.13 -8.63 18.44
CA PRO A 384 -24.21 -8.16 19.27
C PRO A 384 -24.31 -6.63 19.34
N ALA A 385 -25.54 -6.09 19.25
CA ALA A 385 -25.81 -4.65 19.31
C ALA A 385 -25.17 -3.98 20.53
N GLN A 386 -25.16 -4.66 21.67
CA GLN A 386 -24.54 -4.14 22.88
C GLN A 386 -23.03 -3.98 22.75
N THR A 387 -22.34 -4.90 22.03
CA THR A 387 -20.90 -4.77 21.75
C THR A 387 -20.58 -3.51 20.97
N ILE A 388 -21.41 -3.18 19.97
CA ILE A 388 -21.27 -1.94 19.19
C ILE A 388 -21.43 -0.70 20.10
N ARG A 389 -22.43 -0.69 20.99
CA ARG A 389 -22.62 0.41 21.95
C ARG A 389 -21.46 0.57 22.92
N ASP A 390 -20.93 -0.55 23.42
CA ASP A 390 -19.79 -0.53 24.32
C ASP A 390 -18.53 0.01 23.61
N VAL A 391 -18.26 -0.43 22.39
CA VAL A 391 -17.11 0.03 21.58
C VAL A 391 -17.25 1.50 21.23
N ALA A 392 -18.42 1.95 20.77
CA ALA A 392 -18.68 3.35 20.44
C ALA A 392 -18.47 4.27 21.66
N LYS A 393 -18.97 3.84 22.83
CA LYS A 393 -18.81 4.59 24.08
C LYS A 393 -17.34 4.67 24.49
N GLU A 394 -16.63 3.54 24.53
CA GLU A 394 -15.21 3.50 24.89
C GLU A 394 -14.36 4.37 23.94
N PHE A 395 -14.65 4.32 22.64
CA PHE A 395 -13.96 5.11 21.62
C PHE A 395 -14.21 6.61 21.79
N GLY A 396 -15.47 7.02 21.91
CA GLY A 396 -15.83 8.43 22.07
C GLY A 396 -15.32 9.04 23.39
N GLU A 397 -15.39 8.28 24.51
CA GLU A 397 -14.86 8.71 25.82
C GLU A 397 -13.32 8.81 25.78
N ALA A 398 -12.64 7.90 25.08
CA ALA A 398 -11.19 7.91 24.95
C ALA A 398 -10.67 9.06 24.09
N ALA A 399 -11.49 9.64 23.22
CA ALA A 399 -11.10 10.77 22.37
C ALA A 399 -10.75 12.05 23.14
N CYS A 400 -11.05 12.13 24.44
CA CYS A 400 -10.69 13.25 25.32
C CYS A 400 -11.06 14.63 24.73
N ILE A 401 -12.23 14.75 24.09
CA ILE A 401 -12.67 15.96 23.38
C ILE A 401 -12.50 17.21 24.26
N GLY A 402 -11.87 18.25 23.72
CA GLY A 402 -11.54 19.49 24.41
C GLY A 402 -10.25 19.50 25.21
N GLN A 403 -9.53 18.37 25.33
CA GLN A 403 -8.21 18.34 25.97
C GLN A 403 -7.09 18.71 24.99
N THR A 404 -5.99 19.21 25.56
CA THR A 404 -4.76 19.56 24.85
C THR A 404 -3.55 18.89 25.47
N ILE A 405 -2.45 18.83 24.71
CA ILE A 405 -1.15 18.35 25.15
C ILE A 405 -0.06 19.32 24.69
N GLU A 406 0.95 19.55 25.52
CA GLU A 406 2.13 20.36 25.16
C GLU A 406 3.27 19.46 24.71
N MET A 407 3.80 19.71 23.50
CA MET A 407 5.00 19.04 22.97
C MET A 407 5.95 20.06 22.39
N ASP A 408 7.18 20.10 22.88
CA ASP A 408 8.25 21.01 22.41
C ASP A 408 7.82 22.49 22.31
N GLY A 409 6.89 22.90 23.20
CA GLY A 409 6.37 24.26 23.23
C GLY A 409 5.23 24.55 22.27
N VAL A 410 4.71 23.51 21.59
CA VAL A 410 3.52 23.57 20.74
C VAL A 410 2.34 22.96 21.47
N THR A 411 1.24 23.69 21.56
CA THR A 411 -0.04 23.17 22.09
C THR A 411 -0.80 22.45 20.98
N LEU A 412 -1.10 21.18 21.20
CA LEU A 412 -1.87 20.35 20.27
C LEU A 412 -3.20 19.94 20.86
N ASN A 413 -4.22 19.75 20.06
CA ASN A 413 -5.39 19.00 20.48
C ASN A 413 -4.98 17.55 20.78
N TYR A 414 -5.47 17.01 21.90
CA TYR A 414 -5.20 15.62 22.29
C TYR A 414 -6.44 14.78 22.08
N ARG A 415 -6.42 13.90 21.08
CA ARG A 415 -7.54 13.06 20.66
C ARG A 415 -7.12 11.60 20.56
N PRO A 416 -6.80 10.93 21.70
CA PRO A 416 -6.14 9.63 21.73
C PRO A 416 -7.06 8.43 21.44
N ALA A 417 -7.89 8.55 20.42
CA ALA A 417 -8.75 7.49 19.92
C ALA A 417 -8.55 7.32 18.41
N CYS A 418 -8.31 6.10 17.96
CA CYS A 418 -8.06 5.82 16.55
C CYS A 418 -8.86 4.61 16.08
N ALA A 419 -9.53 4.73 14.94
CA ALA A 419 -10.09 3.62 14.17
C ALA A 419 -9.20 3.39 12.94
N ASP A 420 -8.59 2.21 12.87
CA ASP A 420 -7.61 1.80 11.86
C ASP A 420 -8.15 0.62 11.05
N LEU A 421 -7.77 0.53 9.77
CA LEU A 421 -8.20 -0.53 8.86
C LEU A 421 -7.09 -0.92 7.91
N PHE A 422 -7.20 -2.12 7.36
CA PHE A 422 -6.42 -2.49 6.16
C PHE A 422 -7.02 -3.71 5.45
N SER A 423 -6.17 -4.46 4.75
CA SER A 423 -6.49 -5.52 3.78
C SER A 423 -7.75 -6.34 4.12
N GLY A 424 -7.93 -6.77 5.36
CA GLY A 424 -9.10 -7.55 5.76
C GLY A 424 -10.44 -6.80 5.65
N ALA A 425 -10.43 -5.47 5.78
CA ALA A 425 -11.63 -4.63 5.65
C ALA A 425 -11.82 -4.02 4.26
N VAL A 426 -10.82 -4.11 3.37
CA VAL A 426 -10.85 -3.45 2.05
C VAL A 426 -10.73 -4.42 0.86
N HIS A 427 -10.35 -5.68 1.07
CA HIS A 427 -10.33 -6.67 0.01
C HIS A 427 -11.73 -7.26 -0.25
N HIS A 428 -12.69 -6.38 -0.39
CA HIS A 428 -14.08 -6.70 -0.68
C HIS A 428 -14.61 -5.77 -1.75
N LYS A 429 -15.67 -6.22 -2.43
CA LYS A 429 -16.51 -5.30 -3.18
C LYS A 429 -16.99 -4.19 -2.21
N HIS A 430 -17.09 -2.95 -2.69
CA HIS A 430 -17.45 -1.78 -1.88
C HIS A 430 -16.36 -1.32 -0.87
N CYS A 431 -15.08 -1.53 -1.22
CA CYS A 431 -13.93 -1.06 -0.45
C CYS A 431 -14.00 0.43 -0.09
N GLY A 432 -14.41 1.28 -1.05
CA GLY A 432 -14.56 2.73 -0.83
C GLY A 432 -15.53 3.04 0.30
N GLN A 433 -16.60 2.27 0.44
CA GLN A 433 -17.59 2.43 1.50
C GLN A 433 -17.00 2.09 2.89
N ALA A 434 -16.19 1.04 2.97
CA ALA A 434 -15.48 0.67 4.20
C ALA A 434 -14.47 1.74 4.61
N CYS A 435 -13.70 2.29 3.66
CA CYS A 435 -12.77 3.38 3.93
C CYS A 435 -13.49 4.61 4.50
N MET A 436 -14.56 5.08 3.85
CA MET A 436 -15.33 6.23 4.32
C MET A 436 -15.97 5.99 5.69
N ALA A 437 -16.50 4.80 5.94
CA ALA A 437 -17.17 4.49 7.21
C ALA A 437 -16.18 4.44 8.38
N ILE A 438 -15.06 3.72 8.22
CA ILE A 438 -14.10 3.50 9.32
C ILE A 438 -13.26 4.76 9.56
N MET A 439 -12.70 5.38 8.50
CA MET A 439 -11.94 6.63 8.65
C MET A 439 -12.83 7.76 9.16
N GLY A 440 -14.10 7.79 8.76
CA GLY A 440 -15.11 8.74 9.24
C GLY A 440 -15.33 8.72 10.76
N LEU A 441 -15.10 7.59 11.45
CA LEU A 441 -15.16 7.52 12.92
C LEU A 441 -14.16 8.48 13.57
N ASN A 442 -12.95 8.59 13.02
CA ASN A 442 -11.92 9.50 13.48
C ASN A 442 -12.32 10.97 13.28
N VAL A 443 -13.05 11.26 12.20
CA VAL A 443 -13.56 12.62 11.91
C VAL A 443 -14.62 13.03 12.93
N LEU A 444 -15.52 12.11 13.30
CA LEU A 444 -16.61 12.42 14.26
C LEU A 444 -16.09 12.82 15.64
N VAL A 445 -15.05 12.16 16.12
CA VAL A 445 -14.46 12.44 17.45
C VAL A 445 -13.27 13.42 17.39
N GLY A 446 -12.98 13.98 16.19
CA GLY A 446 -11.94 14.97 15.98
C GLY A 446 -10.53 14.44 16.08
N SER A 447 -10.32 13.12 15.91
CA SER A 447 -8.99 12.49 16.05
C SER A 447 -8.22 12.36 14.73
N CYS A 448 -8.82 12.71 13.60
CA CYS A 448 -8.13 12.70 12.32
C CYS A 448 -7.11 13.85 12.26
N ASN A 449 -5.84 13.52 12.01
CA ASN A 449 -4.68 14.44 11.98
C ASN A 449 -4.34 15.13 13.32
N GLU A 450 -4.88 14.65 14.43
CA GLU A 450 -4.60 15.19 15.77
C GLU A 450 -3.79 14.20 16.61
N CYS A 451 -3.10 14.71 17.64
CA CYS A 451 -2.21 13.92 18.49
C CYS A 451 -2.96 12.77 19.19
N GLY A 452 -2.43 11.58 19.08
CA GLY A 452 -2.99 10.35 19.64
C GLY A 452 -4.04 9.68 18.75
N GLY A 453 -4.42 10.29 17.62
CA GLY A 453 -5.47 9.84 16.72
C GLY A 453 -4.99 9.11 15.49
N PHE A 454 -5.74 9.29 14.40
CA PHE A 454 -5.46 8.77 13.07
C PHE A 454 -4.64 9.81 12.30
N ILE A 455 -3.37 9.51 12.07
CA ILE A 455 -2.42 10.45 11.50
C ILE A 455 -1.77 9.91 10.24
N THR A 456 -1.15 10.80 9.48
CA THR A 456 -0.30 10.39 8.37
C THR A 456 0.82 9.48 8.87
N PHE A 457 1.12 8.43 8.12
CA PHE A 457 2.38 7.73 8.32
C PHE A 457 3.51 8.68 7.97
N ALA A 458 4.51 8.67 8.82
CA ALA A 458 5.70 9.47 8.70
C ALA A 458 5.92 9.95 7.29
N ALA A 459 5.47 11.14 7.08
CA ALA A 459 5.65 11.77 5.81
C ALA A 459 7.11 11.70 5.47
N GLU A 460 7.37 11.36 4.27
CA GLU A 460 8.67 11.44 3.68
C GLU A 460 9.02 12.91 3.62
N CYS A 461 10.12 13.28 4.17
CA CYS A 461 10.63 14.62 4.01
C CYS A 461 11.17 14.78 2.59
N GLN A 462 11.06 15.93 1.96
CA GLN A 462 11.56 16.19 0.60
C GLN A 462 12.89 16.93 0.56
N GLY A 463 13.69 16.80 1.53
CA GLY A 463 14.96 17.46 1.54
C GLY A 463 15.05 18.53 2.57
N PHE A 464 16.23 18.85 2.81
CA PHE A 464 16.72 19.63 3.88
C PHE A 464 17.54 20.79 3.39
N ALA A 465 17.08 21.45 2.39
CA ALA A 465 17.61 22.74 2.10
C ALA A 465 17.54 23.59 3.39
N ASP A 466 18.66 24.19 3.77
CA ASP A 466 18.83 25.02 4.95
C ASP A 466 17.58 25.87 5.23
N GLY A 467 16.91 25.58 6.33
CA GLY A 467 15.79 26.37 6.83
C GLY A 467 14.44 26.17 6.13
N ASN A 468 14.33 25.26 5.20
CA ASN A 468 13.03 24.87 4.68
C ASN A 468 12.38 23.87 5.63
N ASP A 469 11.21 24.21 6.15
CA ASP A 469 10.24 23.30 6.74
C ASP A 469 9.66 22.38 5.64
N THR A 470 10.49 21.72 4.88
CA THR A 470 10.10 20.82 3.85
C THR A 470 9.77 19.49 4.44
N VAL A 471 8.68 19.45 5.10
CA VAL A 471 8.02 18.21 5.32
C VAL A 471 7.46 17.78 4.00
N SER A 472 8.05 16.72 3.51
CA SER A 472 7.39 15.74 2.69
C SER A 472 6.77 16.24 1.40
N TRP A 473 6.71 15.35 0.47
CA TRP A 473 5.82 15.32 -0.66
C TRP A 473 4.33 15.60 -0.34
N THR A 474 3.96 15.80 0.91
CA THR A 474 2.82 16.56 1.34
C THR A 474 3.02 18.05 1.03
N SER A 475 3.28 18.41 -0.21
CA SER A 475 2.91 19.73 -0.67
C SER A 475 1.38 19.74 -0.64
N ARG A 476 0.87 20.11 0.51
CA ARG A 476 -0.57 20.21 0.76
C ARG A 476 -1.13 21.21 -0.21
N VAL A 477 -1.96 20.74 -1.08
CA VAL A 477 -2.76 21.60 -1.94
C VAL A 477 -4.07 21.81 -1.23
N TYR A 478 -4.51 23.04 -1.21
CA TYR A 478 -5.83 23.38 -0.72
C TYR A 478 -6.72 23.55 -1.93
N GLU A 479 -7.79 22.76 -1.99
CA GLU A 479 -8.85 23.03 -2.93
C GLU A 479 -9.51 24.39 -2.64
N PRO A 480 -10.21 24.99 -3.57
CA PRO A 480 -10.88 26.27 -3.36
C PRO A 480 -11.85 26.29 -2.16
N ASP A 481 -12.37 25.14 -1.75
CA ASP A 481 -13.23 24.95 -0.57
C ASP A 481 -12.45 24.66 0.72
N GLY A 482 -11.12 24.70 0.69
CA GLY A 482 -10.26 24.49 1.83
C GLY A 482 -9.99 23.02 2.17
N LEU A 483 -10.46 22.07 1.37
CA LEU A 483 -10.14 20.65 1.55
C LEU A 483 -8.66 20.41 1.32
N LEU A 484 -8.08 19.54 2.18
CA LEU A 484 -6.72 19.08 2.05
C LEU A 484 -6.66 17.92 1.05
N HIS A 485 -5.68 17.93 0.17
CA HIS A 485 -5.25 16.75 -0.56
C HIS A 485 -3.76 16.82 -0.89
N SER A 486 -3.17 15.70 -1.25
CA SER A 486 -1.78 15.67 -1.69
C SER A 486 -1.68 15.92 -3.20
N HIS A 487 -0.52 16.46 -3.59
CA HIS A 487 -0.09 16.45 -4.98
C HIS A 487 0.44 15.08 -5.29
N GLY A 488 -0.37 14.17 -5.75
CA GLY A 488 0.29 13.11 -6.41
C GLY A 488 -0.08 11.69 -6.15
N MET A 489 -0.91 11.41 -5.24
CA MET A 489 -1.58 10.12 -5.25
C MET A 489 -2.85 10.31 -6.07
N GLY A 490 -3.14 9.38 -6.99
CA GLY A 490 -4.27 9.52 -7.92
C GLY A 490 -5.63 9.57 -7.25
N SER A 491 -5.86 10.61 -6.43
CA SER A 491 -7.18 10.87 -5.85
C SER A 491 -8.16 11.33 -6.92
N ALA A 492 -9.44 11.19 -6.65
CA ALA A 492 -10.48 11.72 -7.52
C ALA A 492 -10.34 13.25 -7.71
N ALA A 493 -9.79 13.95 -6.69
CA ALA A 493 -9.43 15.36 -6.79
C ALA A 493 -8.25 15.60 -7.75
N SER A 494 -7.29 14.66 -7.85
CA SER A 494 -6.18 14.79 -8.78
C SER A 494 -6.61 14.68 -10.23
N ASN A 495 -7.71 14.03 -10.56
CA ASN A 495 -8.24 14.03 -11.93
C ASN A 495 -8.64 15.44 -12.37
N SER A 496 -9.28 16.22 -11.50
CA SER A 496 -9.59 17.62 -11.78
C SER A 496 -8.32 18.48 -11.90
N ILE A 497 -7.28 18.17 -11.14
CA ILE A 497 -5.97 18.83 -11.23
C ILE A 497 -5.23 18.40 -12.49
N TYR A 498 -5.27 17.13 -12.86
CA TYR A 498 -4.69 16.65 -14.10
C TYR A 498 -5.34 17.30 -15.31
N GLU A 499 -6.67 17.38 -15.36
CA GLU A 499 -7.38 18.10 -16.41
C GLU A 499 -6.97 19.58 -16.48
N LYS A 500 -6.81 20.25 -15.33
CA LYS A 500 -6.40 21.66 -15.24
C LYS A 500 -4.91 21.88 -15.57
N THR A 501 -4.04 20.93 -15.26
CA THR A 501 -2.58 21.09 -15.39
C THR A 501 -2.05 20.59 -16.72
N TYR A 502 -2.61 19.49 -17.26
CA TYR A 502 -2.09 18.79 -18.43
C TYR A 502 -3.07 18.67 -19.59
N GLY A 503 -4.34 19.02 -19.41
CA GLY A 503 -5.41 18.84 -20.38
C GLY A 503 -5.85 17.38 -20.55
N GLN A 504 -6.96 17.18 -21.24
CA GLN A 504 -7.57 15.84 -21.45
C GLN A 504 -6.65 14.84 -22.17
N ASP A 505 -5.70 15.31 -22.99
CA ASP A 505 -4.81 14.43 -23.74
C ASP A 505 -3.82 13.64 -22.89
N PHE A 506 -3.48 14.12 -21.68
CA PHE A 506 -2.55 13.41 -20.79
C PHE A 506 -3.20 12.19 -20.13
N VAL A 507 -4.44 12.28 -19.79
CA VAL A 507 -5.23 11.24 -19.15
C VAL A 507 -5.39 10.04 -20.08
N VAL A 508 -5.61 10.27 -21.35
CA VAL A 508 -5.69 9.23 -22.40
C VAL A 508 -4.33 8.51 -22.59
N THR A 509 -3.21 9.19 -22.34
CA THR A 509 -1.88 8.59 -22.49
C THR A 509 -1.49 7.63 -21.35
N SER A 510 -2.13 7.70 -20.19
CA SER A 510 -1.95 6.74 -19.08
C SER A 510 -2.72 5.42 -19.27
N GLY A 511 -3.29 5.19 -20.45
CA GLY A 511 -4.05 3.99 -20.77
C GLY A 511 -5.55 4.06 -20.43
N GLY A 512 -6.03 5.16 -19.87
CA GLY A 512 -7.46 5.42 -19.62
C GLY A 512 -8.07 4.68 -18.43
N TYR A 513 -7.31 3.86 -17.72
CA TYR A 513 -7.85 3.07 -16.59
C TYR A 513 -8.17 3.91 -15.37
N LYS A 514 -7.45 5.02 -15.14
CA LYS A 514 -7.67 5.88 -13.95
C LYS A 514 -8.94 6.70 -14.03
N GLU A 515 -9.40 7.04 -15.24
CA GLU A 515 -10.71 7.66 -15.44
C GLU A 515 -11.85 6.71 -15.09
N LEU A 516 -11.62 5.42 -15.31
CA LEU A 516 -12.62 4.38 -15.02
C LEU A 516 -12.74 4.07 -13.54
N SER A 517 -11.64 4.26 -12.79
CA SER A 517 -11.62 4.02 -11.34
C SER A 517 -10.72 5.08 -10.71
N PRO A 518 -11.29 6.24 -10.38
CA PRO A 518 -10.50 7.42 -9.99
C PRO A 518 -9.81 7.30 -8.63
N LEU A 519 -10.25 6.37 -7.79
CA LEU A 519 -9.66 6.09 -6.48
C LEU A 519 -8.89 4.76 -6.48
N VAL A 520 -8.25 4.45 -7.61
CA VAL A 520 -7.36 3.30 -7.74
C VAL A 520 -5.91 3.74 -7.77
N MET A 521 -5.04 2.99 -7.12
CA MET A 521 -3.60 3.18 -7.24
C MET A 521 -3.10 2.54 -8.54
N ASP A 522 -3.38 1.25 -8.75
CA ASP A 522 -2.98 0.48 -9.93
C ASP A 522 -4.17 -0.31 -10.48
N PRO A 523 -4.48 -0.17 -11.76
CA PRO A 523 -5.74 -0.64 -12.30
C PRO A 523 -5.75 -2.16 -12.58
N HIS A 524 -6.58 -2.91 -11.84
CA HIS A 524 -6.83 -4.33 -12.10
C HIS A 524 -7.50 -4.60 -13.46
N TRP A 525 -8.18 -3.61 -14.01
CA TRP A 525 -8.73 -3.69 -15.38
C TRP A 525 -7.69 -4.10 -16.42
N LYS A 526 -6.38 -3.84 -16.17
CA LYS A 526 -5.30 -4.31 -17.05
C LYS A 526 -5.24 -5.83 -17.12
N PHE A 527 -5.42 -6.53 -15.99
CA PHE A 527 -5.48 -7.99 -15.98
C PHE A 527 -6.71 -8.50 -16.75
N VAL A 528 -7.88 -7.94 -16.48
CA VAL A 528 -9.11 -8.33 -17.17
C VAL A 528 -9.01 -8.06 -18.67
N SER A 529 -8.53 -6.89 -19.08
CA SER A 529 -8.40 -6.54 -20.50
C SER A 529 -7.31 -7.32 -21.24
N GLN A 530 -6.28 -7.80 -20.51
CA GLN A 530 -5.24 -8.65 -21.09
C GLN A 530 -5.82 -9.99 -21.58
N VAL A 531 -6.84 -10.50 -20.89
CA VAL A 531 -7.45 -11.80 -21.21
C VAL A 531 -8.73 -11.64 -21.99
N GLN A 532 -9.55 -10.64 -21.69
CA GLN A 532 -10.88 -10.39 -22.25
C GLN A 532 -11.02 -8.94 -22.78
N PRO A 533 -10.20 -8.53 -23.78
CA PRO A 533 -10.23 -7.15 -24.29
C PRO A 533 -11.59 -6.75 -24.88
N GLU A 534 -12.37 -7.71 -25.33
CA GLU A 534 -13.72 -7.51 -25.88
C GLU A 534 -14.69 -6.94 -24.84
N LEU A 535 -14.51 -7.19 -23.55
CA LEU A 535 -15.33 -6.59 -22.49
C LEU A 535 -15.26 -5.05 -22.52
N PHE A 536 -14.12 -4.51 -22.91
CA PHE A 536 -13.86 -3.07 -23.03
C PHE A 536 -13.96 -2.57 -24.46
N ASN A 537 -14.69 -3.23 -25.36
CA ASN A 537 -14.76 -2.90 -26.79
C ASN A 537 -13.38 -2.82 -27.48
N ASN A 538 -12.39 -3.57 -27.00
CA ASN A 538 -10.99 -3.54 -27.43
C ASN A 538 -10.30 -2.16 -27.33
N ASN A 539 -10.81 -1.27 -26.47
CA ASN A 539 -10.15 0.01 -26.19
C ASN A 539 -8.81 -0.16 -25.45
N PHE A 540 -8.64 -1.27 -24.76
CA PHE A 540 -7.42 -1.63 -24.04
C PHE A 540 -6.82 -2.91 -24.64
N PRO A 541 -5.99 -2.79 -25.68
CA PRO A 541 -5.41 -3.95 -26.34
C PRO A 541 -4.44 -4.69 -25.41
N PRO A 542 -4.35 -6.04 -25.51
CA PRO A 542 -3.41 -6.83 -24.75
C PRO A 542 -1.97 -6.41 -25.02
N SER A 543 -1.14 -6.39 -23.96
CA SER A 543 0.31 -6.27 -24.08
C SER A 543 0.93 -7.55 -24.64
N LYS A 544 2.08 -7.43 -25.30
CA LYS A 544 2.78 -8.52 -25.96
C LYS A 544 4.02 -9.00 -25.20
N VAL A 545 4.74 -8.05 -24.57
CA VAL A 545 5.98 -8.32 -23.85
C VAL A 545 5.83 -7.89 -22.41
N MET A 546 6.29 -8.75 -21.48
CA MET A 546 6.29 -8.45 -20.05
C MET A 546 7.71 -8.56 -19.46
N PHE A 547 8.07 -7.58 -18.60
CA PHE A 547 9.18 -7.71 -17.67
C PHE A 547 8.64 -7.95 -16.26
N ALA A 548 8.89 -9.13 -15.71
CA ALA A 548 8.41 -9.59 -14.42
C ALA A 548 9.54 -9.55 -13.37
N LEU A 549 9.54 -8.53 -12.50
CA LEU A 549 10.54 -8.33 -11.46
C LEU A 549 10.06 -8.93 -10.13
N ALA A 550 10.75 -9.94 -9.62
CA ALA A 550 10.53 -10.55 -8.31
C ALA A 550 9.04 -10.86 -8.04
N CYS A 551 8.30 -11.33 -9.05
CA CYS A 551 6.88 -11.54 -8.93
C CYS A 551 6.44 -12.97 -9.32
N ASN A 552 5.49 -13.51 -8.54
CA ASN A 552 4.91 -14.83 -8.75
C ASN A 552 3.36 -14.77 -8.77
N PRO A 553 2.72 -14.03 -9.71
CA PRO A 553 1.29 -13.80 -9.73
C PRO A 553 0.47 -15.08 -9.79
N ILE A 554 1.01 -16.16 -10.34
CA ILE A 554 0.35 -17.46 -10.42
C ILE A 554 -0.03 -17.99 -9.04
N ARG A 555 0.65 -17.57 -7.95
CA ARG A 555 0.37 -18.07 -6.60
C ARG A 555 -0.28 -17.06 -5.67
N TRP A 556 -0.02 -15.80 -5.87
CA TRP A 556 -0.50 -14.78 -4.95
C TRP A 556 -1.72 -14.02 -5.45
N TRP A 557 -2.01 -14.09 -6.76
CA TRP A 557 -3.20 -13.48 -7.35
C TRP A 557 -4.42 -14.42 -7.30
N GLN A 558 -5.61 -13.88 -7.67
CA GLN A 558 -6.83 -14.65 -7.77
C GLN A 558 -6.71 -15.69 -8.89
N ASN A 559 -7.46 -16.75 -8.79
CA ASN A 559 -7.60 -17.86 -9.72
C ASN A 559 -6.35 -18.17 -10.55
N HIS A 560 -5.59 -19.17 -10.11
CA HIS A 560 -4.31 -19.55 -10.74
C HIS A 560 -4.44 -19.88 -12.22
N ASP A 561 -5.57 -20.46 -12.65
CA ASP A 561 -5.79 -20.84 -14.04
C ASP A 561 -5.97 -19.60 -14.93
N GLU A 562 -6.65 -18.57 -14.43
CA GLU A 562 -6.82 -17.30 -15.13
C GLU A 562 -5.48 -16.56 -15.27
N GLN A 563 -4.61 -16.64 -14.26
CA GLN A 563 -3.25 -16.11 -14.35
C GLN A 563 -2.42 -16.83 -15.40
N ILE A 564 -2.53 -18.15 -15.47
CA ILE A 564 -1.88 -18.97 -16.50
C ILE A 564 -2.36 -18.54 -17.89
N GLU A 565 -3.65 -18.32 -18.10
CA GLU A 565 -4.19 -17.85 -19.38
C GLU A 565 -3.67 -16.45 -19.75
N MET A 566 -3.50 -15.55 -18.79
CA MET A 566 -2.89 -14.25 -19.01
C MET A 566 -1.45 -14.40 -19.54
N TYR A 567 -0.61 -15.21 -18.85
CA TYR A 567 0.76 -15.44 -19.28
C TYR A 567 0.87 -16.10 -20.67
N LYS A 568 -0.03 -17.01 -21.03
CA LYS A 568 -0.07 -17.66 -22.34
C LYS A 568 -0.40 -16.70 -23.49
N LYS A 569 -1.03 -15.56 -23.21
CA LYS A 569 -1.33 -14.54 -24.21
C LYS A 569 -0.17 -13.56 -24.48
N LEU A 570 0.89 -13.61 -23.69
CA LEU A 570 2.11 -12.83 -23.91
C LEU A 570 3.01 -13.51 -24.92
N ASP A 571 3.51 -12.73 -25.90
CA ASP A 571 4.44 -13.21 -26.92
C ASP A 571 5.83 -13.50 -26.31
N TYR A 572 6.23 -12.70 -25.30
CA TYR A 572 7.54 -12.85 -24.65
C TYR A 572 7.50 -12.36 -23.20
N VAL A 573 8.05 -13.15 -22.28
CA VAL A 573 8.12 -12.82 -20.85
C VAL A 573 9.58 -12.89 -20.38
N ILE A 574 10.05 -11.77 -19.85
CA ILE A 574 11.37 -11.63 -19.22
C ILE A 574 11.18 -11.67 -17.72
N GLY A 575 11.71 -12.69 -17.04
CA GLY A 575 11.69 -12.79 -15.58
C GLY A 575 12.98 -12.30 -14.95
N CYS A 576 12.87 -11.56 -13.84
CA CYS A 576 13.98 -11.14 -13.01
C CYS A 576 13.69 -11.50 -11.55
N ASP A 577 14.42 -12.47 -11.00
CA ASP A 577 14.18 -12.98 -9.64
C ASP A 577 15.45 -13.71 -9.16
N ILE A 578 15.53 -13.96 -7.86
CA ILE A 578 16.58 -14.82 -7.27
C ILE A 578 16.25 -16.31 -7.35
N TYR A 579 15.01 -16.65 -7.65
CA TYR A 579 14.48 -18.02 -7.70
C TYR A 579 13.69 -18.31 -8.98
N MET A 580 13.65 -19.59 -9.35
CA MET A 580 12.75 -20.11 -10.39
C MET A 580 11.41 -20.49 -9.76
N THR A 581 10.53 -19.50 -9.58
CA THR A 581 9.21 -19.66 -8.97
C THR A 581 8.19 -20.35 -9.91
N ASP A 582 6.94 -20.48 -9.49
CA ASP A 582 5.88 -21.03 -10.36
C ASP A 582 5.67 -20.18 -11.62
N ALA A 583 5.87 -18.86 -11.57
CA ALA A 583 5.78 -17.98 -12.74
C ALA A 583 6.87 -18.29 -13.79
N SER A 584 8.03 -18.79 -13.39
CA SER A 584 9.14 -19.08 -14.31
C SER A 584 8.82 -20.21 -15.32
N TYR A 585 7.79 -21.03 -15.07
CA TYR A 585 7.29 -21.96 -16.08
C TYR A 585 6.67 -21.29 -17.32
N PHE A 586 6.50 -19.98 -17.28
CA PHE A 586 5.93 -19.16 -18.36
C PHE A 586 6.94 -18.12 -18.89
N PHE A 587 8.09 -17.97 -18.30
CA PHE A 587 9.14 -17.07 -18.78
C PHE A 587 9.83 -17.63 -20.03
N ASP A 588 10.20 -16.75 -20.94
CA ASP A 588 11.02 -17.05 -22.15
C ASP A 588 12.49 -16.78 -21.90
N LEU A 589 12.78 -15.82 -21.02
CA LEU A 589 14.11 -15.44 -20.60
C LEU A 589 14.12 -15.21 -19.09
N MET A 590 15.08 -15.80 -18.40
CA MET A 590 15.37 -15.54 -16.99
C MET A 590 16.64 -14.72 -16.89
N VAL A 591 16.55 -13.54 -16.29
CA VAL A 591 17.66 -12.61 -16.01
C VAL A 591 17.77 -12.50 -14.50
N PRO A 592 18.54 -13.35 -13.81
CA PRO A 592 18.55 -13.42 -12.35
C PRO A 592 19.15 -12.17 -11.71
N GLU A 593 18.74 -11.90 -10.46
CA GLU A 593 19.31 -10.82 -9.65
C GLU A 593 20.11 -11.34 -8.44
N ALA A 594 21.03 -10.51 -7.94
CA ALA A 594 21.78 -10.78 -6.72
C ALA A 594 20.89 -10.76 -5.47
N CYS A 595 21.22 -11.56 -4.45
CA CYS A 595 20.59 -11.49 -3.14
C CYS A 595 20.83 -10.10 -2.49
N TYR A 596 19.93 -9.67 -1.65
CA TYR A 596 20.00 -8.33 -1.04
C TYR A 596 21.28 -8.10 -0.18
N LEU A 597 21.94 -9.15 0.30
CA LEU A 597 23.23 -9.08 1.01
C LEU A 597 24.44 -9.00 0.07
N GLU A 598 24.23 -9.14 -1.22
CA GLU A 598 25.25 -9.12 -2.27
C GLU A 598 25.18 -7.88 -3.18
N ARG A 599 24.18 -7.00 -3.00
CA ARG A 599 23.90 -5.92 -3.95
C ARG A 599 23.96 -4.53 -3.32
N PHE A 600 24.30 -3.56 -4.14
CA PHE A 600 24.20 -2.15 -3.80
C PHE A 600 22.86 -1.59 -4.29
N GLU A 601 22.16 -0.90 -3.40
CA GLU A 601 21.01 -0.09 -3.75
C GLU A 601 21.18 1.29 -3.13
N PRO A 602 21.16 2.36 -3.96
CA PRO A 602 21.34 3.73 -3.47
C PRO A 602 20.14 4.06 -2.57
N TYR A 603 20.47 4.60 -1.40
CA TYR A 603 19.52 4.92 -0.35
C TYR A 603 18.37 3.90 -0.34
N PRO A 604 18.57 2.75 0.27
CA PRO A 604 17.46 1.87 0.44
C PRO A 604 16.39 2.69 1.12
N LEU A 605 15.23 2.61 0.59
CA LEU A 605 14.06 3.16 1.21
C LEU A 605 13.85 2.45 2.56
N THR A 606 14.64 2.81 3.52
CA THR A 606 14.30 2.64 4.93
C THR A 606 12.95 3.29 5.24
N TYR A 607 12.42 3.94 4.24
CA TYR A 607 11.10 4.39 3.98
C TYR A 607 10.03 3.41 4.49
N TYR A 608 10.04 2.16 4.03
CA TYR A 608 9.03 1.21 4.48
C TYR A 608 9.22 0.73 5.92
N ALA A 609 10.44 0.63 6.40
CA ALA A 609 10.70 0.25 7.79
C ALA A 609 10.08 1.22 8.79
N TYR A 610 9.90 2.47 8.39
CA TYR A 610 9.48 3.55 9.26
C TYR A 610 8.22 4.27 8.77
N LYS A 611 7.76 3.96 7.56
CA LYS A 611 6.44 4.28 7.05
C LYS A 611 5.41 3.53 7.90
N GLY A 612 4.59 4.20 8.61
CA GLY A 612 3.65 3.56 9.54
C GLY A 612 4.06 3.64 11.00
N CYS A 613 5.20 4.24 11.27
CA CYS A 613 5.62 4.58 12.62
C CYS A 613 5.30 6.04 12.92
N GLY A 614 4.08 6.49 12.60
CA GLY A 614 3.65 7.83 12.94
C GLY A 614 3.99 8.20 14.37
N GLY A 615 4.36 9.46 14.59
CA GLY A 615 4.71 9.98 15.88
C GLY A 615 5.99 10.81 15.85
N VAL A 616 5.98 11.90 16.61
CA VAL A 616 7.10 12.86 16.70
C VAL A 616 8.35 12.23 17.28
N ASP A 617 8.19 11.17 18.06
CA ASP A 617 9.29 10.48 18.76
C ASP A 617 10.04 9.45 17.85
N VAL A 618 9.64 9.29 16.58
CA VAL A 618 10.43 8.55 15.59
C VAL A 618 11.25 9.53 14.77
N PRO A 619 12.58 9.47 14.81
CA PRO A 619 13.39 10.37 14.03
C PRO A 619 13.24 10.12 12.52
N TRP A 620 13.52 11.15 11.73
CA TRP A 620 13.82 10.97 10.31
C TRP A 620 15.05 10.08 10.15
N MET A 621 15.13 9.35 9.06
CA MET A 621 16.24 8.44 8.83
C MET A 621 16.56 8.29 7.34
N LEU A 622 17.84 8.15 7.07
CA LEU A 622 18.39 7.62 5.84
C LEU A 622 19.29 6.45 6.15
N GLY A 623 19.36 5.51 5.26
CA GLY A 623 20.22 4.35 5.38
C GLY A 623 20.85 3.93 4.06
N ILE A 624 21.51 2.77 4.05
CA ILE A 624 22.13 2.21 2.88
C ILE A 624 21.84 0.70 2.79
N ARG A 625 21.72 0.18 1.57
CA ARG A 625 21.94 -1.22 1.27
C ARG A 625 23.23 -1.34 0.48
N GLN A 626 24.17 -2.08 1.01
CA GLN A 626 25.44 -2.35 0.35
C GLN A 626 25.75 -3.84 0.42
N PRO A 627 26.53 -4.36 -0.53
CA PRO A 627 26.97 -5.74 -0.47
C PRO A 627 27.85 -5.97 0.78
N VAL A 628 27.57 -7.04 1.51
CA VAL A 628 28.36 -7.48 2.67
C VAL A 628 29.31 -8.62 2.30
N VAL A 629 29.02 -9.28 1.18
CA VAL A 629 29.88 -10.26 0.52
C VAL A 629 29.78 -10.06 -1.01
N PRO A 630 30.78 -10.49 -1.80
CA PRO A 630 30.69 -10.45 -3.26
C PRO A 630 29.49 -11.25 -3.78
N ALA A 631 28.89 -10.76 -4.87
CA ALA A 631 27.78 -11.46 -5.51
C ALA A 631 28.22 -12.82 -6.06
N ARG A 632 27.39 -13.85 -5.85
CA ARG A 632 27.63 -15.19 -6.40
C ARG A 632 27.61 -15.15 -7.94
N ASP A 633 28.65 -15.71 -8.56
CA ASP A 633 28.81 -15.74 -10.03
C ASP A 633 28.75 -14.36 -10.69
N ASP A 634 29.14 -13.30 -9.98
CA ASP A 634 29.10 -11.91 -10.43
C ASP A 634 27.67 -11.47 -10.90
N CYS A 635 26.65 -12.04 -10.26
CA CYS A 635 25.26 -11.76 -10.58
C CYS A 635 24.93 -10.28 -10.29
N PRO A 636 24.36 -9.50 -11.24
CA PRO A 636 24.05 -8.10 -11.03
C PRO A 636 22.80 -7.91 -10.15
N SER A 637 22.62 -6.72 -9.61
CA SER A 637 21.37 -6.31 -9.00
C SER A 637 20.27 -6.04 -10.04
N ALA A 638 19.01 -6.08 -9.62
CA ALA A 638 17.90 -5.71 -10.51
C ALA A 638 18.02 -4.28 -11.06
N ILE A 639 18.55 -3.34 -10.26
CA ILE A 639 18.78 -1.95 -10.72
C ILE A 639 19.85 -1.91 -11.84
N GLU A 640 20.93 -2.66 -11.70
CA GLU A 640 21.97 -2.76 -12.75
C GLU A 640 21.41 -3.38 -14.02
N ILE A 641 20.53 -4.40 -13.89
CA ILE A 641 19.83 -5.02 -15.02
C ILE A 641 18.93 -3.98 -15.71
N VAL A 642 18.10 -3.26 -14.96
CA VAL A 642 17.23 -2.22 -15.52
C VAL A 642 18.05 -1.13 -16.22
N ASN A 643 19.14 -0.65 -15.60
CA ASN A 643 20.04 0.33 -16.20
C ASN A 643 20.64 -0.15 -17.53
N GLU A 644 21.07 -1.41 -17.58
CA GLU A 644 21.61 -1.99 -18.83
C GLU A 644 20.55 -2.07 -19.94
N LEU A 645 19.33 -2.47 -19.57
CA LEU A 645 18.22 -2.54 -20.54
C LEU A 645 17.80 -1.15 -21.06
N ILE A 646 17.83 -0.13 -20.20
CA ILE A 646 17.54 1.25 -20.56
C ILE A 646 18.58 1.79 -21.53
N ASP A 647 19.87 1.58 -21.23
CA ASP A 647 20.98 1.98 -22.08
C ASP A 647 20.88 1.35 -23.48
N ARG A 648 20.70 0.02 -23.55
CA ARG A 648 20.57 -0.72 -24.80
C ARG A 648 19.29 -0.40 -25.58
N SER A 649 18.25 0.03 -24.92
CA SER A 649 17.02 0.48 -25.59
C SER A 649 17.05 1.94 -26.04
N GLY A 650 18.10 2.70 -25.69
CA GLY A 650 18.28 4.10 -26.11
C GLY A 650 17.45 5.10 -25.32
N ASN A 651 17.03 4.79 -24.10
CA ASN A 651 16.16 5.62 -23.28
C ASN A 651 16.87 6.33 -22.11
N ASN A 652 18.20 6.41 -22.10
CA ASN A 652 18.97 7.02 -21.03
C ASN A 652 18.53 8.46 -20.70
N GLU A 653 18.33 9.32 -21.69
CA GLU A 653 17.99 10.73 -21.48
C GLU A 653 16.65 10.88 -20.75
N GLY A 654 15.62 10.18 -21.19
CA GLY A 654 14.33 10.17 -20.53
C GLY A 654 14.38 9.62 -19.10
N TYR A 655 15.14 8.57 -18.88
CA TYR A 655 15.35 7.96 -17.57
C TYR A 655 16.05 8.93 -16.59
N TRP A 656 17.18 9.54 -16.99
CA TRP A 656 17.87 10.54 -16.20
C TRP A 656 16.98 11.73 -15.85
N MET A 657 16.15 12.16 -16.80
CA MET A 657 15.23 13.27 -16.60
C MET A 657 14.27 13.00 -15.43
N PHE A 658 13.69 11.81 -15.38
CA PHE A 658 12.79 11.42 -14.28
C PHE A 658 13.53 11.24 -12.96
N LEU A 659 14.70 10.60 -12.94
CA LEU A 659 15.52 10.45 -11.75
C LEU A 659 15.89 11.80 -11.13
N MET A 660 16.41 12.73 -11.92
CA MET A 660 16.81 14.05 -11.41
C MET A 660 15.61 14.88 -10.94
N ALA A 661 14.45 14.75 -11.60
CA ALA A 661 13.24 15.47 -11.23
C ALA A 661 12.64 14.98 -9.88
N THR A 662 12.83 13.71 -9.55
CA THR A 662 12.20 13.09 -8.37
C THR A 662 13.08 13.08 -7.13
N LYS A 663 14.40 13.32 -7.25
CA LYS A 663 15.34 13.16 -6.14
C LYS A 663 15.81 14.46 -5.49
N PHE A 664 15.23 15.59 -5.80
CA PHE A 664 15.51 16.87 -5.14
C PHE A 664 17.00 17.18 -4.99
N LEU A 665 17.76 16.90 -6.04
CA LEU A 665 19.21 17.15 -6.05
C LEU A 665 19.51 18.64 -5.87
N LYS A 666 20.62 18.97 -5.18
CA LYS A 666 21.18 20.33 -5.15
C LYS A 666 21.37 20.85 -6.58
N GLU A 667 21.27 22.17 -6.74
CA GLU A 667 21.36 22.81 -8.06
C GLU A 667 22.65 22.44 -8.81
N GLU A 668 23.74 22.26 -8.10
CA GLU A 668 25.06 21.86 -8.63
C GLU A 668 25.08 20.46 -9.28
N TYR A 669 24.12 19.59 -8.94
CA TYR A 669 23.99 18.24 -9.51
C TYR A 669 22.93 18.13 -10.62
N LEU A 670 22.25 19.24 -10.95
CA LEU A 670 21.13 19.20 -11.91
C LEU A 670 21.56 19.35 -13.35
N GLU A 671 22.39 20.33 -13.69
CA GLU A 671 22.67 20.65 -15.09
C GLU A 671 24.13 20.36 -15.47
N GLY A 672 24.34 19.43 -16.38
CA GLY A 672 25.65 19.08 -16.91
C GLY A 672 26.57 18.31 -15.97
N TYR A 673 26.09 17.97 -14.75
CA TYR A 673 26.85 17.16 -13.82
C TYR A 673 26.93 15.70 -14.27
N PHE A 674 25.79 15.13 -14.71
CA PHE A 674 25.74 13.78 -15.27
C PHE A 674 25.64 13.84 -16.79
N ASP A 675 26.29 12.91 -17.48
CA ASP A 675 26.13 12.70 -18.91
C ASP A 675 24.88 11.85 -19.17
N THR A 676 23.75 12.52 -19.37
CA THR A 676 22.43 11.88 -19.54
C THR A 676 22.30 11.06 -20.83
N THR A 677 23.29 11.08 -21.71
CA THR A 677 23.32 10.26 -22.93
C THR A 677 23.96 8.89 -22.70
N LYS A 678 24.51 8.68 -21.49
CA LYS A 678 25.21 7.44 -21.13
C LYS A 678 24.46 6.68 -20.06
N ARG A 679 24.87 5.42 -19.92
CA ARG A 679 24.41 4.57 -18.83
C ARG A 679 24.55 5.28 -17.48
N PHE A 680 23.53 5.12 -16.65
CA PHE A 680 23.42 5.64 -15.31
C PHE A 680 24.53 5.13 -14.38
N ASP A 681 25.27 6.05 -13.75
CA ASP A 681 26.25 5.73 -12.73
C ASP A 681 25.58 5.73 -11.35
N LEU A 682 25.33 4.52 -10.85
CA LEU A 682 24.57 4.29 -9.64
C LEU A 682 25.24 4.87 -8.38
N GLU A 683 26.56 4.72 -8.23
CA GLU A 683 27.29 5.19 -7.06
C GLU A 683 27.44 6.71 -7.07
N ALA A 684 27.78 7.29 -8.23
CA ALA A 684 27.89 8.74 -8.37
C ALA A 684 26.55 9.44 -8.10
N PHE A 685 25.45 8.84 -8.57
CA PHE A 685 24.12 9.38 -8.31
C PHE A 685 23.74 9.25 -6.82
N ALA A 686 23.99 8.10 -6.20
CA ALA A 686 23.77 7.90 -4.77
C ALA A 686 24.52 8.91 -3.91
N ASP A 687 25.81 9.17 -4.23
CA ASP A 687 26.61 10.16 -3.53
C ASP A 687 26.01 11.56 -3.64
N ALA A 688 25.57 11.95 -4.84
CA ALA A 688 24.89 13.22 -5.08
C ALA A 688 23.57 13.33 -4.30
N VAL A 689 22.77 12.24 -4.26
CA VAL A 689 21.53 12.19 -3.49
C VAL A 689 21.83 12.36 -2.00
N TYR A 690 22.74 11.59 -1.42
CA TYR A 690 23.09 11.69 0.01
C TYR A 690 23.60 13.09 0.39
N LYS A 691 24.50 13.65 -0.40
CA LYS A 691 25.02 15.01 -0.17
C LYS A 691 23.96 16.10 -0.35
N SER A 692 23.10 15.95 -1.33
CA SER A 692 21.96 16.87 -1.49
C SER A 692 21.03 16.80 -0.30
N ALA A 693 20.96 15.67 0.20
CA ALA A 693 20.12 15.21 1.24
C ALA A 693 20.52 15.69 2.63
N VAL A 694 21.73 15.51 3.01
CA VAL A 694 22.25 15.82 4.33
C VAL A 694 23.19 17.04 4.24
N ASP A 695 24.41 16.80 3.80
CA ASP A 695 25.45 17.81 3.55
C ASP A 695 26.63 17.16 2.81
N ASP A 696 27.65 17.96 2.50
CA ASP A 696 28.79 17.51 1.72
C ASP A 696 29.70 16.50 2.45
N GLU A 697 29.60 16.38 3.77
CA GLU A 697 30.35 15.41 4.58
C GLU A 697 29.65 14.04 4.60
N HIS A 698 28.33 14.01 4.43
CA HIS A 698 27.51 12.80 4.47
C HIS A 698 27.22 12.24 3.07
N GLY A 699 28.26 12.00 2.28
CA GLY A 699 28.15 11.31 0.99
C GLY A 699 28.13 9.78 1.12
N LEU A 700 28.19 9.08 -0.02
CA LEU A 700 28.08 7.62 -0.10
C LEU A 700 29.07 6.88 0.81
N GLU A 701 30.35 7.31 0.86
CA GLU A 701 31.38 6.66 1.68
C GLU A 701 31.08 6.79 3.19
N TRP A 702 30.47 7.89 3.62
CA TRP A 702 30.01 8.01 4.99
C TRP A 702 28.92 6.97 5.32
N PHE A 703 27.94 6.81 4.42
CA PHE A 703 26.86 5.82 4.60
C PHE A 703 27.38 4.38 4.52
N LYS A 704 28.32 4.07 3.63
CA LYS A 704 28.97 2.76 3.60
C LYS A 704 29.61 2.40 4.94
N LYS A 705 30.18 3.36 5.62
CA LYS A 705 30.83 3.17 6.93
C LYS A 705 29.84 3.13 8.10
N ASN A 706 28.88 4.05 8.13
CA ASN A 706 28.04 4.29 9.30
C ASN A 706 26.64 3.68 9.18
N GLY A 707 26.19 3.34 7.99
CA GLY A 707 24.94 2.67 7.72
C GLY A 707 23.71 3.58 7.75
N VAL A 708 23.55 4.34 8.81
CA VAL A 708 22.33 5.09 9.10
C VAL A 708 22.66 6.50 9.56
N TRP A 709 21.90 7.46 9.06
CA TRP A 709 21.87 8.81 9.56
C TRP A 709 20.44 9.13 10.04
N THR A 710 20.30 9.79 11.19
CA THR A 710 19.01 10.09 11.80
C THR A 710 18.92 11.55 12.24
N HIS A 711 17.70 12.08 12.23
CA HIS A 711 17.40 13.44 12.68
C HIS A 711 16.06 13.50 13.43
N PRO A 712 16.01 14.21 14.58
CA PRO A 712 14.77 14.41 15.32
C PRO A 712 13.68 15.07 14.46
N ARG A 713 12.44 14.64 14.63
CA ARG A 713 11.27 15.28 14.00
C ARG A 713 10.77 16.43 14.85
N LYS A 714 10.32 17.48 14.18
CA LYS A 714 9.57 18.55 14.82
C LYS A 714 8.10 18.17 14.95
N VAL A 715 7.42 18.75 15.92
CA VAL A 715 5.99 18.55 16.15
C VAL A 715 5.17 18.92 14.91
N GLU A 716 5.53 20.03 14.25
CA GLU A 716 4.86 20.55 13.06
C GLU A 716 5.08 19.69 11.81
N GLU A 717 6.05 18.77 11.85
CA GLU A 717 6.30 17.83 10.77
C GLU A 717 5.36 16.62 10.84
N MET A 718 4.82 16.34 12.02
CA MET A 718 3.95 15.19 12.22
C MET A 718 2.47 15.56 12.28
N TYR A 719 2.13 16.63 12.98
CA TYR A 719 0.73 16.99 13.20
C TYR A 719 0.31 18.09 12.24
N ILE A 720 -0.59 17.77 11.32
CA ILE A 720 -1.02 18.67 10.25
C ILE A 720 -1.57 19.98 10.80
N TYR A 721 -2.28 19.94 11.93
CA TYR A 721 -2.90 21.11 12.52
C TYR A 721 -2.04 21.83 13.59
N ALA A 722 -0.78 21.42 13.77
CA ALA A 722 0.13 22.13 14.65
C ALA A 722 0.24 23.61 14.26
N ASN A 723 0.33 24.50 15.27
CA ASN A 723 0.34 25.95 15.07
C ASN A 723 -0.91 26.47 14.33
N ASP A 724 -2.05 25.82 14.52
CA ASP A 724 -3.34 26.18 13.93
C ASP A 724 -3.32 26.34 12.38
N ARG A 725 -2.53 25.51 11.72
CA ARG A 725 -2.50 25.48 10.25
C ARG A 725 -3.90 25.21 9.69
N PRO A 726 -4.28 25.88 8.58
CA PRO A 726 -5.56 25.66 7.94
C PRO A 726 -5.63 24.25 7.31
N GLY A 727 -6.82 23.84 6.93
CA GLY A 727 -7.10 22.62 6.22
C GLY A 727 -8.33 21.90 6.76
N ARG A 728 -9.04 21.24 5.85
CA ARG A 728 -10.30 20.55 6.12
C ARG A 728 -10.23 19.14 5.55
N VAL A 729 -10.87 18.19 6.20
CA VAL A 729 -11.08 16.83 5.71
C VAL A 729 -12.55 16.61 5.33
N PRO A 730 -12.84 15.73 4.37
CA PRO A 730 -14.21 15.53 3.94
C PRO A 730 -15.01 14.72 4.98
N ILE A 731 -16.26 15.11 5.21
CA ILE A 731 -17.33 14.29 5.78
C ILE A 731 -18.43 14.03 4.74
N TYR A 732 -18.43 14.83 3.68
CA TYR A 732 -19.25 14.69 2.49
C TYR A 732 -18.32 14.69 1.26
N HIS A 733 -18.28 13.60 0.52
CA HIS A 733 -17.31 13.36 -0.55
C HIS A 733 -17.89 13.74 -1.92
N ASP A 734 -18.14 15.04 -2.16
CA ASP A 734 -18.69 15.56 -3.42
C ASP A 734 -17.80 15.18 -4.63
N VAL A 735 -16.48 15.12 -4.42
CA VAL A 735 -15.50 14.71 -5.42
C VAL A 735 -15.77 13.30 -5.99
N ILE A 736 -16.34 12.38 -5.21
CA ILE A 736 -16.74 11.05 -5.71
C ILE A 736 -17.93 11.16 -6.68
N LEU A 737 -18.84 12.08 -6.44
CA LEU A 737 -19.95 12.31 -7.37
C LEU A 737 -19.47 12.95 -8.69
N GLU A 738 -18.47 13.84 -8.64
CA GLU A 738 -17.80 14.36 -9.82
C GLU A 738 -17.08 13.26 -10.61
N ALA A 739 -16.35 12.40 -9.90
CA ALA A 739 -15.70 11.24 -10.48
C ALA A 739 -16.69 10.30 -11.18
N LYS A 740 -17.88 10.10 -10.63
CA LYS A 740 -18.98 9.35 -11.28
C LYS A 740 -19.33 9.89 -12.66
N GLU A 741 -19.50 11.20 -12.78
CA GLU A 741 -19.85 11.86 -14.05
C GLU A 741 -18.67 11.78 -15.05
N ASN A 742 -17.43 11.90 -14.56
CA ASN A 742 -16.22 11.74 -15.38
C ASN A 742 -16.11 10.32 -15.94
N CYS A 743 -16.33 9.29 -15.11
CA CYS A 743 -16.36 7.89 -15.54
C CYS A 743 -17.42 7.63 -16.61
N LYS A 744 -18.63 8.15 -16.43
CA LYS A 744 -19.69 8.03 -17.44
C LYS A 744 -19.26 8.62 -18.77
N ARG A 745 -18.73 9.85 -18.78
CA ARG A 745 -18.26 10.52 -20.01
C ARG A 745 -17.13 9.72 -20.69
N ALA A 746 -16.20 9.17 -19.90
CA ALA A 746 -15.09 8.37 -20.43
C ALA A 746 -15.61 7.08 -21.08
N ILE A 747 -16.50 6.34 -20.40
CA ILE A 747 -17.09 5.10 -20.93
C ILE A 747 -17.93 5.36 -22.19
N ASP A 748 -18.75 6.42 -22.19
CA ASP A 748 -19.56 6.81 -23.35
C ASP A 748 -18.65 7.21 -24.52
N GLY A 749 -17.56 7.94 -24.27
CA GLY A 749 -16.55 8.30 -25.27
C GLY A 749 -15.83 7.10 -25.88
N MET A 750 -15.70 6.00 -25.14
CA MET A 750 -15.14 4.71 -25.60
C MET A 750 -16.18 3.81 -26.31
N GLY A 751 -17.42 4.25 -26.45
CA GLY A 751 -18.49 3.47 -27.08
C GLY A 751 -19.20 2.49 -26.15
N GLY A 752 -19.06 2.66 -24.84
CA GLY A 752 -19.58 1.76 -23.81
C GLY A 752 -18.70 0.52 -23.57
N PHE A 753 -19.09 -0.32 -22.64
CA PHE A 753 -18.45 -1.62 -22.34
C PHE A 753 -19.44 -2.75 -22.56
N ASN A 754 -18.93 -3.97 -22.73
CA ASN A 754 -19.74 -5.19 -22.86
C ASN A 754 -20.05 -5.85 -21.50
N PHE A 755 -20.03 -5.04 -20.44
CA PHE A 755 -20.51 -5.40 -19.10
C PHE A 755 -21.19 -4.18 -18.48
N GLU A 756 -21.98 -4.40 -17.44
CA GLU A 756 -22.62 -3.32 -16.69
C GLU A 756 -21.63 -2.68 -15.74
N PHE A 757 -21.36 -1.39 -15.93
CA PHE A 757 -20.53 -0.61 -15.01
C PHE A 757 -21.40 -0.08 -13.87
N GLU A 758 -21.03 -0.42 -12.63
CA GLU A 758 -21.82 -0.11 -11.44
C GLU A 758 -21.49 1.28 -10.90
N TYR A 759 -22.40 2.22 -11.13
CA TYR A 759 -22.27 3.60 -10.66
C TYR A 759 -22.82 3.84 -9.25
N ASP A 760 -23.51 2.87 -8.66
CA ASP A 760 -24.11 3.02 -7.33
C ASP A 760 -23.08 3.05 -6.20
N GLU A 761 -21.88 2.53 -6.45
CA GLU A 761 -20.74 2.60 -5.54
C GLU A 761 -20.19 4.03 -5.35
N PHE A 762 -20.46 4.93 -6.30
CA PHE A 762 -20.01 6.32 -6.26
C PHE A 762 -20.97 7.18 -5.44
N THR A 763 -20.78 7.19 -4.12
CA THR A 763 -21.62 7.92 -3.16
C THR A 763 -20.80 8.98 -2.40
N ALA A 764 -21.45 10.08 -2.03
CA ALA A 764 -20.82 11.11 -1.20
C ALA A 764 -20.77 10.77 0.29
N LEU A 765 -21.52 9.75 0.72
CA LEU A 765 -21.60 9.28 2.10
C LEU A 765 -21.37 7.78 2.19
N PRO A 766 -20.73 7.29 3.26
CA PRO A 766 -20.57 5.85 3.45
C PRO A 766 -21.93 5.15 3.52
N THR A 767 -22.11 4.14 2.69
CA THR A 767 -23.38 3.44 2.54
C THR A 767 -23.14 1.94 2.58
N TRP A 768 -23.96 1.20 3.32
CA TRP A 768 -23.90 -0.25 3.34
C TRP A 768 -24.34 -0.85 2.01
N MET A 769 -23.51 -1.71 1.46
CA MET A 769 -23.78 -2.52 0.28
C MET A 769 -23.26 -3.93 0.51
N GLU A 770 -23.95 -4.92 0.01
CA GLU A 770 -23.58 -6.33 0.22
C GLU A 770 -22.56 -6.80 -0.83
N CYS A 771 -21.57 -7.59 -0.42
CA CYS A 771 -20.68 -8.28 -1.34
C CYS A 771 -21.45 -9.32 -2.18
N CYS A 772 -20.89 -9.73 -3.32
CA CYS A 772 -21.58 -10.58 -4.30
C CYS A 772 -22.16 -11.88 -3.72
N ASP A 773 -21.46 -12.51 -2.78
CA ASP A 773 -21.84 -13.79 -2.22
C ASP A 773 -22.61 -13.71 -0.90
N HIS A 774 -22.89 -12.51 -0.35
CA HIS A 774 -23.73 -12.37 0.84
C HIS A 774 -25.17 -12.84 0.60
N HIS A 775 -25.71 -12.66 -0.61
CA HIS A 775 -27.08 -13.08 -0.99
C HIS A 775 -27.26 -14.56 -1.23
N ILE A 776 -26.19 -15.36 -1.19
CA ILE A 776 -26.27 -16.76 -1.54
C ILE A 776 -26.87 -17.56 -0.40
N GLU A 777 -28.08 -18.07 -0.61
CA GLU A 777 -28.79 -18.93 0.35
C GLU A 777 -28.58 -20.43 0.08
N ASP A 778 -27.56 -20.80 -0.73
CA ASP A 778 -27.24 -22.18 -1.01
C ASP A 778 -26.62 -22.85 0.22
N PRO A 779 -27.29 -23.82 0.87
CA PRO A 779 -26.80 -24.44 2.08
C PRO A 779 -25.53 -25.28 1.88
N ASP A 780 -25.18 -25.60 0.65
CA ASP A 780 -23.95 -26.32 0.31
C ASP A 780 -22.73 -25.36 0.28
N TYR A 781 -22.95 -24.06 0.09
CA TYR A 781 -21.92 -23.01 0.07
C TYR A 781 -22.12 -22.07 1.24
N ASP A 782 -21.79 -22.51 2.44
CA ASP A 782 -22.13 -21.88 3.71
C ASP A 782 -20.96 -21.21 4.45
N LEU A 783 -19.72 -21.35 3.93
CA LEU A 783 -18.53 -20.82 4.59
C LEU A 783 -17.77 -19.84 3.73
N PHE A 784 -17.19 -18.81 4.40
CA PHE A 784 -16.30 -17.85 3.80
C PHE A 784 -14.84 -18.29 3.97
N PRO A 785 -14.07 -18.48 2.90
CA PRO A 785 -12.64 -18.72 3.00
C PRO A 785 -11.93 -17.38 3.23
N ILE A 786 -11.08 -17.31 4.25
CA ILE A 786 -10.22 -16.16 4.51
C ILE A 786 -8.77 -16.60 4.63
N TYR A 787 -7.87 -15.65 4.47
CA TYR A 787 -6.46 -15.84 4.82
C TYR A 787 -6.00 -14.78 5.82
N TRP A 788 -4.98 -15.10 6.58
CA TRP A 788 -4.33 -14.20 7.51
C TRP A 788 -2.81 -14.36 7.47
N THR A 789 -2.07 -13.33 7.86
CA THR A 789 -0.61 -13.34 7.81
C THR A 789 -0.03 -13.66 9.17
N ASP A 790 0.73 -14.74 9.27
CA ASP A 790 1.54 -15.07 10.42
C ASP A 790 2.77 -14.15 10.50
N ALA A 791 3.28 -13.90 11.72
CA ALA A 791 4.42 -13.00 11.94
C ALA A 791 5.72 -13.49 11.29
N MET A 792 5.88 -14.80 11.06
CA MET A 792 7.06 -15.39 10.41
C MET A 792 6.93 -15.50 8.90
N ASN A 793 5.76 -15.29 8.34
CA ASN A 793 5.50 -15.45 6.93
C ASN A 793 5.27 -14.10 6.24
N ILE A 794 5.59 -14.03 4.97
CA ILE A 794 5.33 -12.90 4.10
C ILE A 794 5.15 -13.38 2.66
N ASP A 795 4.08 -12.94 2.02
CA ASP A 795 3.75 -13.20 0.61
C ASP A 795 4.07 -14.64 0.16
N THR A 796 4.67 -14.82 -1.02
CA THR A 796 5.01 -16.14 -1.56
C THR A 796 6.43 -16.60 -1.26
N HIS A 797 7.35 -15.73 -0.86
CA HIS A 797 8.77 -16.08 -0.80
C HIS A 797 9.23 -16.67 0.54
N SER A 798 8.50 -16.47 1.63
CA SER A 798 8.84 -17.09 2.92
C SER A 798 8.81 -18.63 2.86
N VAL A 799 7.98 -19.22 2.00
CA VAL A 799 7.90 -20.66 1.79
C VAL A 799 9.17 -21.27 1.21
N TYR A 800 9.99 -20.46 0.56
CA TYR A 800 11.27 -20.91 -0.01
C TYR A 800 12.43 -20.90 1.00
N ASN A 801 12.26 -20.29 2.17
CA ASN A 801 13.28 -20.23 3.21
C ASN A 801 13.22 -21.47 4.10
N ALA A 802 14.32 -22.23 4.14
CA ALA A 802 14.38 -23.50 4.88
C ALA A 802 14.17 -23.34 6.39
N TRP A 803 14.72 -22.29 7.02
CA TRP A 803 14.54 -22.05 8.46
C TRP A 803 13.11 -21.66 8.80
N ILE A 804 12.48 -20.82 7.98
CA ILE A 804 11.07 -20.45 8.17
C ILE A 804 10.18 -21.68 8.03
N ASN A 805 10.42 -22.54 7.03
CA ASN A 805 9.67 -23.77 6.86
C ASN A 805 9.81 -24.73 8.04
N GLU A 806 11.03 -24.88 8.59
CA GLU A 806 11.25 -25.74 9.76
C GLU A 806 10.45 -25.24 10.99
N VAL A 807 10.40 -23.92 11.22
CA VAL A 807 9.56 -23.31 12.26
C VAL A 807 8.08 -23.54 11.96
N ASN A 808 7.65 -23.34 10.74
CA ASN A 808 6.26 -23.50 10.30
C ASN A 808 5.76 -24.94 10.51
N GLU A 809 6.59 -25.93 10.26
CA GLU A 809 6.26 -27.36 10.44
C GLU A 809 6.00 -27.75 11.92
N GLN A 810 6.46 -26.93 12.86
CA GLN A 810 6.16 -27.10 14.27
C GLN A 810 4.77 -26.58 14.68
N SER A 811 4.11 -25.80 13.80
CA SER A 811 2.81 -25.18 14.08
C SER A 811 1.69 -25.97 13.40
N PRO A 812 0.75 -26.57 14.14
CA PRO A 812 -0.27 -27.46 13.56
C PRO A 812 -1.28 -26.77 12.65
N TRP A 813 -1.40 -25.44 12.74
CA TRP A 813 -2.34 -24.64 11.94
C TRP A 813 -1.75 -24.06 10.66
N LEU A 814 -0.41 -23.93 10.51
CA LEU A 814 0.21 -23.20 9.41
C LEU A 814 -0.01 -23.82 8.02
N TYR A 815 -0.16 -25.13 7.95
CA TYR A 815 -0.44 -25.84 6.70
C TYR A 815 -1.80 -26.57 6.73
N ALA A 816 -2.74 -26.06 7.52
CA ALA A 816 -4.05 -26.62 7.71
C ALA A 816 -5.16 -25.60 7.37
N ILE A 817 -6.37 -26.10 7.19
CA ILE A 817 -7.59 -25.31 7.07
C ILE A 817 -8.21 -25.22 8.47
N GLU A 818 -8.14 -24.06 9.07
CA GLU A 818 -8.71 -23.82 10.37
C GLU A 818 -10.23 -23.65 10.27
N MET A 819 -10.97 -24.28 11.18
CA MET A 819 -12.42 -24.28 11.21
C MET A 819 -12.93 -24.26 12.66
N ASN A 820 -14.02 -23.50 12.88
CA ASN A 820 -14.68 -23.45 14.19
C ASN A 820 -15.19 -24.82 14.62
N SER A 821 -15.09 -25.15 15.91
CA SER A 821 -15.49 -26.44 16.46
C SER A 821 -16.97 -26.76 16.25
N LYS A 822 -17.85 -25.76 16.32
CA LYS A 822 -19.30 -25.94 16.08
C LYS A 822 -19.56 -26.31 14.61
N THR A 823 -18.87 -25.64 13.70
CA THR A 823 -18.97 -25.88 12.26
C THR A 823 -18.40 -27.24 11.89
N ALA A 824 -17.22 -27.58 12.41
CA ALA A 824 -16.62 -28.89 12.22
C ALA A 824 -17.56 -30.02 12.69
N ALA A 825 -18.11 -29.90 13.89
CA ALA A 825 -19.07 -30.86 14.42
C ALA A 825 -20.34 -30.98 13.58
N ALA A 826 -20.91 -29.86 13.11
CA ALA A 826 -22.09 -29.84 12.24
C ALA A 826 -21.84 -30.55 10.89
N LYS A 827 -20.61 -30.45 10.37
CA LYS A 827 -20.19 -31.11 9.11
C LYS A 827 -19.62 -32.52 9.34
N GLY A 828 -19.57 -33.02 10.57
CA GLY A 828 -19.02 -34.34 10.92
C GLY A 828 -17.50 -34.44 10.72
N LEU A 829 -16.78 -33.34 10.84
CA LEU A 829 -15.33 -33.22 10.64
C LEU A 829 -14.61 -33.16 11.98
N GLN A 830 -13.36 -33.63 12.01
CA GLN A 830 -12.47 -33.61 13.15
C GLN A 830 -11.04 -33.24 12.73
N ASN A 831 -10.20 -32.92 13.72
CA ASN A 831 -8.78 -32.61 13.47
C ASN A 831 -8.08 -33.69 12.63
N GLY A 832 -7.40 -33.27 11.58
CA GLY A 832 -6.61 -34.10 10.70
C GLY A 832 -7.40 -34.74 9.55
N ASP A 833 -8.71 -34.56 9.50
CA ASP A 833 -9.51 -35.01 8.33
C ASP A 833 -9.05 -34.29 7.05
N ASP A 834 -8.92 -35.05 5.97
CA ASP A 834 -8.65 -34.50 4.65
C ASP A 834 -9.96 -33.96 4.05
N ILE A 835 -9.95 -32.70 3.62
CA ILE A 835 -11.11 -32.01 3.05
C ILE A 835 -10.80 -31.31 1.74
N VAL A 836 -11.85 -31.02 1.00
CA VAL A 836 -11.83 -30.21 -0.21
C VAL A 836 -12.70 -28.99 0.02
N LEU A 837 -12.12 -27.80 -0.20
CA LEU A 837 -12.84 -26.55 -0.40
C LEU A 837 -13.15 -26.42 -1.88
N LYS A 838 -14.38 -26.04 -2.24
CA LYS A 838 -14.79 -25.85 -3.63
C LYS A 838 -15.52 -24.52 -3.77
N SER A 839 -15.08 -23.67 -4.70
CA SER A 839 -15.80 -22.46 -5.09
C SER A 839 -17.02 -22.79 -5.97
N ARG A 840 -17.90 -21.82 -6.13
CA ARG A 840 -19.10 -21.97 -7.00
C ARG A 840 -18.73 -22.13 -8.48
N GLU A 841 -17.62 -21.53 -8.88
CA GLU A 841 -17.06 -21.63 -10.23
C GLU A 841 -16.34 -22.95 -10.48
N GLY A 842 -16.14 -23.76 -9.42
CA GLY A 842 -15.62 -25.11 -9.52
C GLY A 842 -14.15 -25.27 -9.17
N ALA A 843 -13.43 -24.18 -8.86
CA ALA A 843 -12.05 -24.26 -8.36
C ALA A 843 -11.99 -24.98 -7.02
N THR A 844 -10.90 -25.73 -6.77
CA THR A 844 -10.78 -26.55 -5.56
C THR A 844 -9.43 -26.38 -4.87
N VAL A 845 -9.44 -26.40 -3.53
CA VAL A 845 -8.25 -26.45 -2.69
C VAL A 845 -8.42 -27.59 -1.67
N GLU A 846 -7.40 -28.43 -1.55
CA GLU A 846 -7.38 -29.56 -0.62
C GLU A 846 -6.47 -29.26 0.58
N GLY A 847 -6.89 -29.71 1.76
CA GLY A 847 -6.10 -29.55 2.99
C GLY A 847 -6.60 -30.39 4.15
N LYS A 848 -5.92 -30.29 5.29
CA LYS A 848 -6.33 -30.95 6.54
C LYS A 848 -7.05 -29.97 7.44
N VAL A 849 -8.07 -30.46 8.13
CA VAL A 849 -8.81 -29.66 9.12
C VAL A 849 -7.96 -29.46 10.39
N PHE A 850 -7.93 -28.21 10.86
CA PHE A 850 -7.54 -27.84 12.21
C PHE A 850 -8.75 -27.21 12.93
N VAL A 851 -9.27 -27.89 13.94
CA VAL A 851 -10.45 -27.41 14.70
C VAL A 851 -10.00 -26.46 15.80
N SER A 852 -10.62 -25.26 15.85
CA SER A 852 -10.25 -24.18 16.76
C SER A 852 -11.46 -23.35 17.17
N GLU A 853 -11.34 -22.61 18.28
CA GLU A 853 -12.32 -21.59 18.71
C GLU A 853 -11.86 -20.18 18.28
N THR A 854 -10.75 -20.06 17.56
CA THR A 854 -10.13 -18.78 17.18
C THR A 854 -10.58 -18.28 15.82
N VAL A 855 -11.63 -18.87 15.26
CA VAL A 855 -12.21 -18.47 13.97
C VAL A 855 -13.73 -18.38 14.05
N HIS A 856 -14.31 -17.41 13.32
CA HIS A 856 -15.76 -17.22 13.25
C HIS A 856 -16.46 -18.50 12.73
N PRO A 857 -17.66 -18.89 13.24
CA PRO A 857 -18.35 -20.11 12.82
C PRO A 857 -18.67 -20.23 11.33
N GLU A 858 -18.84 -19.14 10.62
CA GLU A 858 -19.11 -19.11 9.18
C GLU A 858 -17.83 -19.07 8.31
N VAL A 859 -16.65 -19.33 8.89
CA VAL A 859 -15.36 -19.10 8.22
C VAL A 859 -14.49 -20.35 8.21
N VAL A 860 -13.76 -20.54 7.12
CA VAL A 860 -12.55 -21.36 7.05
C VAL A 860 -11.34 -20.47 6.82
N SER A 861 -10.27 -20.68 7.58
CA SER A 861 -9.13 -19.80 7.61
C SER A 861 -7.83 -20.52 7.26
N VAL A 862 -6.96 -19.86 6.49
CA VAL A 862 -5.62 -20.38 6.18
C VAL A 862 -4.57 -19.31 6.35
N VAL A 863 -3.31 -19.71 6.52
CA VAL A 863 -2.18 -18.79 6.63
C VAL A 863 -1.64 -18.40 5.25
N VAL A 864 -1.46 -17.11 5.03
CA VAL A 864 -0.72 -16.56 3.88
C VAL A 864 0.79 -16.78 4.02
N GLY A 865 1.52 -16.88 2.91
CA GLY A 865 2.97 -17.08 2.88
C GLY A 865 3.41 -18.48 2.52
N SER A 866 2.42 -19.36 2.28
CA SER A 866 2.66 -20.74 1.86
C SER A 866 1.60 -21.13 0.83
N LEU A 867 1.63 -20.48 -0.33
CA LEU A 867 0.53 -20.53 -1.32
C LEU A 867 0.53 -21.77 -2.23
N GLY A 868 1.04 -22.90 -1.75
CA GLY A 868 0.99 -24.16 -2.47
C GLY A 868 1.89 -24.21 -3.71
N SER A 869 3.13 -23.73 -3.59
CA SER A 869 4.10 -23.75 -4.70
C SER A 869 4.22 -25.14 -5.32
N LYS A 870 4.21 -25.20 -6.65
CA LYS A 870 4.44 -26.41 -7.43
C LYS A 870 5.81 -26.43 -8.10
N SER A 871 6.64 -25.39 -7.92
CA SER A 871 7.93 -25.30 -8.55
C SER A 871 8.85 -26.46 -8.18
N GLU A 872 9.30 -27.20 -9.18
CA GLU A 872 10.29 -28.27 -9.06
C GLU A 872 11.70 -27.73 -8.80
N PHE A 873 11.92 -26.44 -9.14
CA PHE A 873 13.23 -25.80 -9.01
C PHE A 873 13.56 -25.41 -7.57
N ILE A 874 12.55 -25.35 -6.69
CA ILE A 874 12.71 -24.99 -5.27
C ILE A 874 12.06 -26.06 -4.38
N PRO A 875 12.73 -27.20 -4.14
CA PRO A 875 12.14 -28.33 -3.41
C PRO A 875 11.69 -27.98 -1.99
N VAL A 876 12.32 -26.99 -1.36
CA VAL A 876 11.98 -26.53 0.01
C VAL A 876 10.53 -26.07 0.13
N GLY A 877 10.02 -25.34 -0.85
CA GLY A 877 8.66 -24.82 -0.86
C GLY A 877 7.63 -25.71 -1.54
N LYS A 878 8.08 -26.73 -2.28
CA LYS A 878 7.21 -27.55 -3.10
C LYS A 878 6.12 -28.26 -2.28
N GLY A 879 4.86 -28.05 -2.68
CA GLY A 879 3.71 -28.69 -2.06
C GLY A 879 3.37 -28.19 -0.66
N LYS A 880 4.06 -27.16 -0.15
CA LYS A 880 3.76 -26.56 1.14
C LYS A 880 2.74 -25.42 0.98
N GLY A 881 1.82 -25.35 1.96
CA GLY A 881 0.78 -24.35 2.01
C GLY A 881 -0.45 -24.66 1.13
N LEU A 882 -1.40 -23.73 1.17
CA LEU A 882 -2.73 -23.86 0.59
C LEU A 882 -3.01 -22.64 -0.28
N GLY A 883 -3.10 -22.83 -1.58
CA GLY A 883 -3.35 -21.76 -2.54
C GLY A 883 -4.81 -21.31 -2.55
N ILE A 884 -5.29 -20.76 -1.44
CA ILE A 884 -6.71 -20.37 -1.29
C ILE A 884 -7.15 -19.31 -2.31
N ASN A 885 -6.24 -18.47 -2.80
CA ASN A 885 -6.52 -17.48 -3.84
C ASN A 885 -7.02 -18.13 -5.14
N HIS A 886 -6.70 -19.42 -5.35
CA HIS A 886 -7.24 -20.18 -6.49
C HIS A 886 -8.77 -20.28 -6.50
N LEU A 887 -9.41 -20.21 -5.32
CA LEU A 887 -10.87 -20.28 -5.19
C LEU A 887 -11.57 -18.99 -5.65
N ILE A 888 -10.84 -17.86 -5.75
CA ILE A 888 -11.40 -16.55 -6.01
C ILE A 888 -11.38 -16.31 -7.53
N PRO A 889 -12.53 -16.11 -8.21
CA PRO A 889 -12.56 -15.81 -9.64
C PRO A 889 -11.99 -14.40 -9.90
N GLY A 890 -11.05 -14.22 -10.80
CA GLY A 890 -10.26 -12.99 -10.98
C GLY A 890 -10.67 -12.12 -12.17
N GLN A 891 -11.58 -12.60 -13.04
CA GLN A 891 -11.89 -11.93 -14.31
C GLN A 891 -13.35 -11.51 -14.47
N ASP A 892 -14.15 -11.60 -13.42
CA ASP A 892 -15.54 -11.15 -13.45
C ASP A 892 -15.66 -9.68 -13.04
N PRO A 893 -15.99 -8.76 -13.98
CA PRO A 893 -16.11 -7.32 -13.68
C PRO A 893 -17.10 -6.99 -12.55
N LYS A 894 -18.09 -7.82 -12.31
CA LYS A 894 -19.09 -7.64 -11.24
C LYS A 894 -18.54 -7.80 -9.84
N ARG A 895 -17.36 -8.43 -9.71
CA ARG A 895 -16.68 -8.63 -8.42
C ARG A 895 -15.72 -7.52 -8.03
N PHE A 896 -15.66 -6.45 -8.81
CA PHE A 896 -14.84 -5.30 -8.49
C PHE A 896 -15.66 -4.19 -7.84
N ASP A 897 -15.07 -3.49 -6.90
CA ASP A 897 -15.47 -2.13 -6.53
C ASP A 897 -15.09 -1.22 -7.72
N HIS A 898 -16.06 -0.73 -8.45
CA HIS A 898 -15.81 0.09 -9.65
C HIS A 898 -15.22 1.46 -9.32
N LEU A 899 -15.30 1.89 -8.06
CA LEU A 899 -14.68 3.12 -7.58
C LEU A 899 -13.17 2.95 -7.32
N THR A 900 -12.77 1.83 -6.71
CA THR A 900 -11.39 1.59 -6.23
C THR A 900 -10.68 0.43 -6.89
N GLN A 901 -11.38 -0.37 -7.72
CA GLN A 901 -10.96 -1.65 -8.27
C GLN A 901 -10.53 -2.70 -7.22
N ALA A 902 -10.91 -2.53 -5.97
CA ALA A 902 -10.78 -3.59 -5.00
C ALA A 902 -11.53 -4.82 -5.45
N TYR A 903 -10.91 -5.97 -5.27
CA TYR A 903 -11.47 -7.23 -5.72
C TYR A 903 -12.22 -7.94 -4.59
N ASP A 904 -13.42 -8.47 -4.88
CA ASP A 904 -14.25 -9.16 -3.90
C ASP A 904 -13.70 -10.53 -3.54
N GLN A 905 -13.02 -10.63 -2.40
CA GLN A 905 -12.56 -11.88 -1.82
C GLN A 905 -13.60 -12.51 -0.88
N CYS A 906 -14.74 -11.84 -0.67
CA CYS A 906 -15.85 -12.35 0.14
C CYS A 906 -16.69 -13.35 -0.66
N ILE A 907 -16.09 -14.49 -0.99
CA ILE A 907 -16.75 -15.59 -1.70
C ILE A 907 -17.27 -16.65 -0.73
N ARG A 908 -18.14 -17.54 -1.21
CA ARG A 908 -18.58 -18.73 -0.45
C ARG A 908 -18.07 -20.03 -1.03
N VAL A 909 -17.76 -20.97 -0.15
CA VAL A 909 -17.25 -22.29 -0.52
C VAL A 909 -18.06 -23.42 0.09
N ASN A 910 -18.10 -24.51 -0.66
CA ASN A 910 -18.52 -25.81 -0.15
C ASN A 910 -17.33 -26.51 0.51
N VAL A 911 -17.58 -27.21 1.61
CA VAL A 911 -16.60 -28.03 2.31
C VAL A 911 -17.07 -29.48 2.34
N SER A 912 -16.27 -30.38 1.82
CA SER A 912 -16.55 -31.82 1.83
C SER A 912 -15.37 -32.64 2.31
N LYS A 913 -15.65 -33.79 2.96
CA LYS A 913 -14.60 -34.76 3.32
C LYS A 913 -14.10 -35.44 2.04
N LYS A 914 -12.75 -35.58 1.93
CA LYS A 914 -12.11 -36.24 0.80
C LYS A 914 -12.28 -37.76 0.84
#